data_f50bfd809f0902116b62d6afa7730030
#
_entry.id   f50bfd809f0902116b62d6afa7730030
#
_cell.length_a   1.000
_cell.length_b   1.000
_cell.length_c   1.000
_cell.angle_alpha   90.00
_cell.angle_beta   90.00
_cell.angle_gamma   90.00
#
_symmetry.space_group_name_H-M   'P 1'
#
loop_
_entity.id
_entity.type
_entity.pdbx_description
1 polymer ?
#
loop_
_entity_poly.entity_id
_entity_poly.type
_entity_poly.pdbx_seq_one_letter_code
_entity_poly.pdbx_strand_id
1 'polypeptide(L)'
;MSEQSVDDTPGSEGSRTRHLSTFWRCILLSWTVVSILLCFNQQFTLRFFVGLTLLDTEYYWGLILVLLPLAFIIYPLKPGLHQDHVPLYDILLFLLTSALAVVFVGTARVSAAEGWEYSAPSVAGDWAVWSAIAMWALVLEALRRAGGWVLFFIMGFFSLFPLFAASMPAPLTASSVSLYDAASYHIFSRESVLGIPMRAFAELVIGFLVFGTALQYSGAGAFFINLAFALCGTYRGGAAKVAIFSSGLLGSMSGSVISNVLTTGTMTIPAMKKTGFRPAMAGAIEACASTGAVLAPPVMGATAFVMAEFLNIPYSEVALAAAVPAVLFYFSLFMQIDFFAGRNSMVGLKREEMPRVRDVFRDGWYFIFVIIVLVVLLLVMKRENWAPWIATGLLIVLNQLFSDKRWGWTELLAFIEGNGRVFVELVAILAGIGLLVGAFSLTGLTGTLTTELLYLAGGQPLLLILMGALTSFILGMGMTITACYIFLAVLLAPSLIQAGLDPLAVHMFIMYWGMVSFITPPVALAAFAAASVARANPIDTGLQAMKIGSIIYFVPCFFILNPSLVLQGEFLDFVLHFATALIGIVLVCAGLQGYIGRIGDLRRCGGFEWPVRAALILGGLLFAAPGGGLMPLSSFQMTAAAVALSLPALAVAWIYARRPAVA
;
A
#
# COMPACT_ATOMS: atom_id res chain seq x y z
N MET A 1 4.12 34.66 11.11
CA MET A 1 4.13 34.54 9.64
C MET A 1 2.90 33.74 9.28
N SER A 2 1.98 34.38 8.57
CA SER A 2 0.62 33.97 8.27
C SER A 2 0.53 32.55 7.69
N GLU A 3 -0.40 31.77 8.22
CA GLU A 3 -0.94 30.54 7.63
C GLU A 3 -1.45 30.84 6.22
N GLN A 4 -0.64 30.53 5.22
CA GLN A 4 -1.13 30.34 3.87
C GLN A 4 -1.60 28.89 3.75
N SER A 5 -2.91 28.76 3.58
CA SER A 5 -3.61 27.52 3.29
C SER A 5 -2.95 26.76 2.14
N VAL A 6 -2.68 25.48 2.38
CA VAL A 6 -2.03 24.53 1.43
C VAL A 6 -2.98 24.10 0.29
N ASP A 7 -4.09 24.80 0.09
CA ASP A 7 -5.29 24.30 -0.63
C ASP A 7 -5.42 24.66 -2.12
N ASP A 8 -4.41 25.31 -2.76
CA ASP A 8 -4.59 25.79 -4.13
C ASP A 8 -3.60 25.24 -5.17
N THR A 9 -3.39 23.91 -5.21
CA THR A 9 -2.76 23.29 -6.39
C THR A 9 -3.76 22.41 -7.13
N PRO A 10 -4.01 22.63 -8.45
CA PRO A 10 -4.84 21.75 -9.26
C PRO A 10 -4.23 20.35 -9.32
N GLY A 11 -4.88 19.38 -8.65
CA GLY A 11 -4.40 18.00 -8.55
C GLY A 11 -4.16 17.51 -7.13
N SER A 12 -4.34 18.34 -6.08
CA SER A 12 -4.27 17.90 -4.68
C SER A 12 -5.52 17.11 -4.26
N GLU A 13 -5.36 16.14 -3.37
CA GLU A 13 -6.49 15.40 -2.79
C GLU A 13 -7.51 16.33 -2.13
N GLY A 14 -7.14 17.52 -1.67
CA GLY A 14 -8.03 18.56 -1.16
C GLY A 14 -9.10 19.05 -2.16
N SER A 15 -8.86 18.92 -3.47
CA SER A 15 -9.86 19.28 -4.50
C SER A 15 -10.97 18.22 -4.66
N ARG A 16 -10.80 17.01 -4.11
CA ARG A 16 -11.75 15.91 -4.22
C ARG A 16 -12.80 15.90 -3.12
N THR A 17 -12.56 16.55 -2.00
CA THR A 17 -13.45 16.56 -0.85
C THR A 17 -14.06 17.92 -0.61
N ARG A 18 -15.28 17.96 -0.03
CA ARG A 18 -15.98 19.20 0.34
C ARG A 18 -15.45 19.80 1.63
N HIS A 19 -15.56 21.14 1.70
CA HIS A 19 -15.50 21.87 2.96
C HIS A 19 -16.85 21.71 3.68
N LEU A 20 -16.84 20.98 4.79
CA LEU A 20 -18.08 20.66 5.50
C LEU A 20 -18.53 21.85 6.36
N SER A 21 -19.82 22.20 6.29
CA SER A 21 -20.42 23.10 7.26
C SER A 21 -20.37 22.50 8.67
N THR A 22 -20.49 23.33 9.70
CA THR A 22 -20.45 22.90 11.11
C THR A 22 -21.42 21.75 11.39
N PHE A 23 -22.62 21.78 10.81
CA PHE A 23 -23.63 20.73 10.97
C PHE A 23 -23.13 19.37 10.44
N TRP A 24 -22.67 19.32 9.18
CA TRP A 24 -22.18 18.09 8.56
C TRP A 24 -20.87 17.60 9.18
N ARG A 25 -20.03 18.53 9.64
CA ARG A 25 -18.84 18.22 10.41
C ARG A 25 -19.19 17.54 11.73
N CYS A 26 -20.18 18.01 12.45
CA CYS A 26 -20.65 17.36 13.68
C CYS A 26 -21.17 15.94 13.40
N ILE A 27 -21.91 15.72 12.31
CA ILE A 27 -22.37 14.38 11.92
C ILE A 27 -21.18 13.48 11.62
N LEU A 28 -20.20 13.93 10.81
CA LEU A 28 -18.99 13.17 10.53
C LEU A 28 -18.25 12.78 11.81
N LEU A 29 -18.02 13.75 12.70
CA LEU A 29 -17.34 13.49 13.98
C LEU A 29 -18.10 12.47 14.84
N SER A 30 -19.41 12.65 15.00
CA SER A 30 -20.25 11.75 15.80
C SER A 30 -20.26 10.34 15.25
N TRP A 31 -20.41 10.17 13.93
CA TRP A 31 -20.45 8.86 13.30
C TRP A 31 -19.09 8.18 13.26
N THR A 32 -18.00 8.95 13.14
CA THR A 32 -16.64 8.43 13.32
C THR A 32 -16.43 7.90 14.74
N VAL A 33 -16.86 8.62 15.76
CA VAL A 33 -16.78 8.14 17.14
C VAL A 33 -17.61 6.88 17.34
N VAL A 34 -18.83 6.83 16.78
CA VAL A 34 -19.68 5.63 16.84
C VAL A 34 -19.00 4.45 16.14
N SER A 35 -18.36 4.64 14.97
CA SER A 35 -17.66 3.56 14.27
C SER A 35 -16.47 3.02 15.09
N ILE A 36 -15.70 3.92 15.75
CA ILE A 36 -14.61 3.54 16.65
C ILE A 36 -15.14 2.76 17.85
N LEU A 37 -16.24 3.20 18.45
CA LEU A 37 -16.84 2.51 19.59
C LEU A 37 -17.43 1.15 19.21
N LEU A 38 -18.06 1.02 18.03
CA LEU A 38 -18.53 -0.26 17.50
C LEU A 38 -17.39 -1.25 17.34
N CYS A 39 -16.28 -0.79 16.73
CA CYS A 39 -15.11 -1.62 16.55
C CYS A 39 -14.49 -2.03 17.88
N PHE A 40 -14.36 -1.10 18.82
CA PHE A 40 -13.84 -1.34 20.16
C PHE A 40 -14.70 -2.35 20.93
N ASN A 41 -16.05 -2.21 20.87
CA ASN A 41 -16.98 -3.16 21.46
C ASN A 41 -16.81 -4.57 20.88
N GLN A 42 -16.71 -4.71 19.56
CA GLN A 42 -16.61 -6.02 18.90
C GLN A 42 -15.29 -6.70 19.25
N GLN A 43 -14.18 -5.99 19.23
CA GLN A 43 -12.86 -6.57 19.46
C GLN A 43 -12.57 -6.89 20.93
N PHE A 44 -13.05 -6.06 21.86
CA PHE A 44 -12.85 -6.27 23.30
C PHE A 44 -14.03 -6.98 23.97
N THR A 45 -15.09 -7.27 23.23
CA THR A 45 -16.32 -7.96 23.73
C THR A 45 -16.89 -7.25 24.97
N LEU A 46 -16.88 -5.91 24.96
CA LEU A 46 -17.23 -5.13 26.15
C LEU A 46 -18.73 -5.06 26.45
N ARG A 47 -19.58 -5.56 25.54
CA ARG A 47 -21.05 -5.54 25.68
C ARG A 47 -21.63 -4.16 25.95
N PHE A 48 -21.01 -3.09 25.44
CA PHE A 48 -21.48 -1.72 25.65
C PHE A 48 -22.91 -1.48 25.16
N PHE A 49 -23.31 -2.19 24.14
CA PHE A 49 -24.64 -2.04 23.56
C PHE A 49 -25.59 -3.09 24.13
N VAL A 50 -26.27 -2.72 25.23
CA VAL A 50 -27.43 -3.44 25.81
C VAL A 50 -27.14 -4.90 26.19
N GLY A 51 -25.88 -5.29 26.45
CA GLY A 51 -25.50 -6.65 26.82
C GLY A 51 -25.56 -7.66 25.65
N LEU A 52 -25.76 -7.20 24.41
CA LEU A 52 -25.81 -8.04 23.22
C LEU A 52 -24.43 -8.09 22.54
N THR A 53 -23.99 -9.31 22.23
CA THR A 53 -22.93 -9.52 21.24
C THR A 53 -23.52 -9.36 19.86
N LEU A 54 -22.94 -8.47 19.05
CA LEU A 54 -23.32 -8.33 17.65
C LEU A 54 -22.79 -9.53 16.85
N LEU A 55 -23.60 -10.05 15.94
CA LEU A 55 -23.11 -10.96 14.90
C LEU A 55 -22.22 -10.18 13.93
N ASP A 56 -21.29 -10.85 13.26
CA ASP A 56 -20.39 -10.22 12.30
C ASP A 56 -21.16 -9.44 11.22
N THR A 57 -22.26 -10.01 10.70
CA THR A 57 -23.14 -9.36 9.72
C THR A 57 -23.81 -8.09 10.27
N GLU A 58 -24.27 -8.11 11.53
CA GLU A 58 -24.82 -6.92 12.19
C GLU A 58 -23.75 -5.84 12.38
N TYR A 59 -22.55 -6.24 12.77
CA TYR A 59 -21.43 -5.36 12.97
C TYR A 59 -20.96 -4.71 11.65
N TYR A 60 -20.82 -5.50 10.57
CA TYR A 60 -20.39 -4.98 9.26
C TYR A 60 -21.46 -4.04 8.67
N TRP A 61 -22.74 -4.39 8.74
CA TRP A 61 -23.83 -3.48 8.38
C TRP A 61 -23.88 -2.25 9.26
N GLY A 62 -23.57 -2.37 10.54
CA GLY A 62 -23.45 -1.23 11.47
C GLY A 62 -22.35 -0.26 11.07
N LEU A 63 -21.18 -0.76 10.62
CA LEU A 63 -20.11 0.08 10.07
C LEU A 63 -20.52 0.73 8.75
N ILE A 64 -21.18 -0.02 7.85
CA ILE A 64 -21.70 0.52 6.59
C ILE A 64 -22.73 1.61 6.88
N LEU A 65 -23.63 1.43 7.86
CA LEU A 65 -24.63 2.42 8.26
C LEU A 65 -24.00 3.75 8.64
N VAL A 66 -22.95 3.74 9.44
CA VAL A 66 -22.34 4.98 9.95
C VAL A 66 -21.27 5.57 9.02
N LEU A 67 -20.75 4.83 8.05
CA LEU A 67 -19.65 5.29 7.22
C LEU A 67 -20.04 5.50 5.75
N LEU A 68 -20.75 4.56 5.11
CA LEU A 68 -21.04 4.65 3.68
C LEU A 68 -21.89 5.85 3.29
N PRO A 69 -22.96 6.25 4.02
CA PRO A 69 -23.74 7.43 3.68
C PRO A 69 -22.94 8.72 3.66
N LEU A 70 -21.92 8.82 4.53
CA LEU A 70 -21.05 10.00 4.59
C LEU A 70 -20.24 10.21 3.31
N ALA A 71 -20.08 9.17 2.46
CA ALA A 71 -19.44 9.33 1.17
C ALA A 71 -20.17 10.36 0.28
N PHE A 72 -21.50 10.45 0.35
CA PHE A 72 -22.29 11.43 -0.40
C PHE A 72 -22.16 12.85 0.14
N ILE A 73 -21.79 12.98 1.41
CA ILE A 73 -21.58 14.29 2.05
C ILE A 73 -20.15 14.79 1.78
N ILE A 74 -19.16 13.92 1.91
CA ILE A 74 -17.73 14.28 1.78
C ILE A 74 -17.34 14.47 0.31
N TYR A 75 -17.77 13.55 -0.58
CA TYR A 75 -17.37 13.55 -1.98
C TYR A 75 -18.45 14.14 -2.88
N PRO A 76 -18.16 15.22 -3.64
CA PRO A 76 -19.11 15.80 -4.57
C PRO A 76 -19.36 14.87 -5.77
N LEU A 77 -20.46 15.13 -6.49
CA LEU A 77 -20.82 14.39 -7.71
C LEU A 77 -19.71 14.46 -8.78
N LYS A 78 -19.07 15.63 -8.90
CA LYS A 78 -17.87 15.87 -9.72
C LYS A 78 -16.87 16.67 -8.91
N PRO A 79 -15.56 16.42 -9.04
CA PRO A 79 -14.52 17.22 -8.39
C PRO A 79 -14.71 18.70 -8.70
N GLY A 80 -14.60 19.56 -7.70
CA GLY A 80 -14.77 21.01 -7.84
C GLY A 80 -16.22 21.52 -7.85
N LEU A 81 -17.22 20.63 -7.91
CA LEU A 81 -18.64 21.05 -7.91
C LEU A 81 -19.18 21.11 -6.47
N HIS A 82 -19.86 22.20 -6.10
CA HIS A 82 -20.49 22.37 -4.78
C HIS A 82 -19.54 22.05 -3.61
N GLN A 83 -18.37 22.69 -3.58
CA GLN A 83 -17.36 22.44 -2.55
C GLN A 83 -17.78 22.97 -1.16
N ASP A 84 -18.55 24.05 -1.10
CA ASP A 84 -18.89 24.73 0.16
C ASP A 84 -20.28 24.37 0.72
N HIS A 85 -21.10 23.62 -0.02
CA HIS A 85 -22.43 23.20 0.44
C HIS A 85 -22.80 21.81 -0.06
N VAL A 86 -23.65 21.12 0.70
CA VAL A 86 -24.18 19.80 0.34
C VAL A 86 -25.52 20.01 -0.38
N PRO A 87 -25.65 19.66 -1.66
CA PRO A 87 -26.87 19.80 -2.41
C PRO A 87 -27.96 18.81 -1.97
N LEU A 88 -29.23 19.13 -2.23
CA LEU A 88 -30.37 18.33 -1.78
C LEU A 88 -30.31 16.87 -2.26
N TYR A 89 -29.86 16.63 -3.48
CA TYR A 89 -29.75 15.26 -4.02
C TYR A 89 -28.74 14.40 -3.23
N ASP A 90 -27.66 14.98 -2.71
CA ASP A 90 -26.70 14.25 -1.88
C ASP A 90 -27.25 13.99 -0.47
N ILE A 91 -28.08 14.92 0.05
CA ILE A 91 -28.81 14.68 1.30
C ILE A 91 -29.82 13.54 1.13
N LEU A 92 -30.51 13.47 0.00
CA LEU A 92 -31.43 12.38 -0.30
C LEU A 92 -30.70 11.03 -0.42
N LEU A 93 -29.53 10.99 -1.09
CA LEU A 93 -28.72 9.78 -1.17
C LEU A 93 -28.20 9.34 0.22
N PHE A 94 -27.75 10.29 1.05
CA PHE A 94 -27.38 10.05 2.43
C PHE A 94 -28.53 9.42 3.24
N LEU A 95 -29.72 10.01 3.16
CA LEU A 95 -30.89 9.51 3.90
C LEU A 95 -31.35 8.15 3.38
N LEU A 96 -31.37 7.94 2.07
CA LEU A 96 -31.75 6.66 1.46
C LEU A 96 -30.77 5.54 1.85
N THR A 97 -29.46 5.80 1.76
CA THR A 97 -28.44 4.83 2.15
C THR A 97 -28.53 4.50 3.63
N SER A 98 -28.74 5.52 4.49
CA SER A 98 -28.91 5.32 5.92
C SER A 98 -30.17 4.49 6.25
N ALA A 99 -31.30 4.79 5.60
CA ALA A 99 -32.56 4.07 5.80
C ALA A 99 -32.42 2.59 5.40
N LEU A 100 -31.83 2.31 4.23
CA LEU A 100 -31.58 0.93 3.79
C LEU A 100 -30.61 0.19 4.72
N ALA A 101 -29.52 0.85 5.15
CA ALA A 101 -28.57 0.23 6.06
C ALA A 101 -29.19 -0.08 7.44
N VAL A 102 -30.11 0.79 7.96
CA VAL A 102 -30.87 0.49 9.18
C VAL A 102 -31.74 -0.76 9.01
N VAL A 103 -32.41 -0.90 7.86
CA VAL A 103 -33.19 -2.11 7.55
C VAL A 103 -32.28 -3.34 7.53
N PHE A 104 -31.11 -3.25 6.90
CA PHE A 104 -30.18 -4.40 6.82
C PHE A 104 -29.53 -4.75 8.17
N VAL A 105 -29.23 -3.78 9.02
CA VAL A 105 -28.82 -4.06 10.41
C VAL A 105 -29.95 -4.80 11.16
N GLY A 106 -31.20 -4.32 11.04
CA GLY A 106 -32.36 -4.93 11.71
C GLY A 106 -32.69 -6.33 11.20
N THR A 107 -32.44 -6.63 9.93
CA THR A 107 -32.73 -7.92 9.31
C THR A 107 -31.51 -8.87 9.24
N ALA A 108 -30.32 -8.44 9.65
CA ALA A 108 -29.10 -9.19 9.48
C ALA A 108 -29.13 -10.62 10.07
N ARG A 109 -29.78 -10.79 11.22
CA ARG A 109 -29.93 -12.12 11.84
C ARG A 109 -30.87 -13.02 11.06
N VAL A 110 -32.00 -12.48 10.64
CA VAL A 110 -33.04 -13.23 9.90
C VAL A 110 -32.51 -13.59 8.52
N SER A 111 -31.90 -12.63 7.80
CA SER A 111 -31.34 -12.87 6.48
C SER A 111 -30.24 -13.94 6.48
N ALA A 112 -29.38 -13.95 7.51
CA ALA A 112 -28.34 -14.97 7.65
C ALA A 112 -28.91 -16.33 8.03
N ALA A 113 -29.96 -16.38 8.87
CA ALA A 113 -30.59 -17.64 9.30
C ALA A 113 -31.43 -18.30 8.19
N GLU A 114 -32.08 -17.48 7.36
CA GLU A 114 -32.98 -17.94 6.27
C GLU A 114 -32.29 -18.01 4.91
N GLY A 115 -30.99 -17.66 4.83
CA GLY A 115 -30.21 -17.76 3.59
C GLY A 115 -30.72 -16.83 2.48
N TRP A 116 -31.03 -15.57 2.80
CA TRP A 116 -31.55 -14.60 1.83
C TRP A 116 -30.62 -14.35 0.64
N GLU A 117 -29.36 -14.70 0.75
CA GLU A 117 -28.39 -14.63 -0.34
C GLU A 117 -28.80 -15.45 -1.58
N TYR A 118 -29.57 -16.55 -1.37
CA TYR A 118 -30.06 -17.42 -2.46
C TYR A 118 -31.58 -17.49 -2.53
N SER A 119 -32.29 -17.03 -1.51
CA SER A 119 -33.73 -17.27 -1.35
C SER A 119 -34.54 -16.00 -1.06
N ALA A 120 -33.94 -14.81 -1.11
CA ALA A 120 -34.63 -13.56 -0.75
C ALA A 120 -35.98 -13.36 -1.46
N PRO A 121 -36.14 -13.62 -2.78
CA PRO A 121 -37.44 -13.43 -3.44
C PRO A 121 -38.53 -14.32 -2.89
N SER A 122 -38.18 -15.55 -2.50
CA SER A 122 -39.17 -16.56 -2.03
C SER A 122 -39.47 -16.44 -0.55
N VAL A 123 -38.51 -16.02 0.27
CA VAL A 123 -38.62 -16.05 1.74
C VAL A 123 -38.97 -14.67 2.30
N ALA A 124 -38.24 -13.61 1.84
CA ALA A 124 -38.42 -12.25 2.33
C ALA A 124 -39.39 -11.41 1.48
N GLY A 125 -39.60 -11.82 0.22
CA GLY A 125 -40.46 -11.12 -0.74
C GLY A 125 -39.73 -10.02 -1.54
N ASP A 126 -40.46 -9.44 -2.50
CA ASP A 126 -39.90 -8.51 -3.48
C ASP A 126 -39.25 -7.25 -2.88
N TRP A 127 -39.70 -6.81 -1.70
CA TRP A 127 -39.16 -5.62 -1.05
C TRP A 127 -37.66 -5.78 -0.69
N ALA A 128 -37.26 -7.00 -0.25
CA ALA A 128 -35.88 -7.29 0.10
C ALA A 128 -34.97 -7.19 -1.13
N VAL A 129 -35.44 -7.72 -2.27
CA VAL A 129 -34.69 -7.68 -3.54
C VAL A 129 -34.59 -6.26 -4.06
N TRP A 130 -35.67 -5.48 -4.06
CA TRP A 130 -35.64 -4.08 -4.51
C TRP A 130 -34.74 -3.20 -3.60
N SER A 131 -34.76 -3.47 -2.29
CA SER A 131 -33.86 -2.79 -1.36
C SER A 131 -32.40 -3.18 -1.60
N ALA A 132 -32.12 -4.43 -1.98
CA ALA A 132 -30.77 -4.90 -2.35
C ALA A 132 -30.30 -4.23 -3.66
N ILE A 133 -31.15 -4.17 -4.69
CA ILE A 133 -30.82 -3.45 -5.95
C ILE A 133 -30.50 -1.98 -5.68
N ALA A 134 -31.32 -1.31 -4.86
CA ALA A 134 -31.09 0.08 -4.49
C ALA A 134 -29.76 0.28 -3.75
N MET A 135 -29.43 -0.59 -2.78
CA MET A 135 -28.17 -0.52 -2.05
C MET A 135 -26.98 -0.84 -2.96
N TRP A 136 -27.09 -1.81 -3.86
CA TRP A 136 -26.06 -2.11 -4.87
C TRP A 136 -25.72 -0.88 -5.71
N ALA A 137 -26.73 -0.18 -6.23
CA ALA A 137 -26.52 1.07 -6.97
C ALA A 137 -25.86 2.16 -6.10
N LEU A 138 -26.25 2.28 -4.83
CA LEU A 138 -25.67 3.26 -3.89
C LEU A 138 -24.20 2.93 -3.55
N VAL A 139 -23.85 1.65 -3.39
CA VAL A 139 -22.46 1.22 -3.21
C VAL A 139 -21.61 1.58 -4.42
N LEU A 140 -22.11 1.32 -5.64
CA LEU A 140 -21.39 1.71 -6.88
C LEU A 140 -21.23 3.22 -7.00
N GLU A 141 -22.25 4.01 -6.64
CA GLU A 141 -22.17 5.48 -6.67
C GLU A 141 -21.20 6.01 -5.60
N ALA A 142 -21.19 5.44 -4.39
CA ALA A 142 -20.24 5.79 -3.35
C ALA A 142 -18.81 5.45 -3.79
N LEU A 143 -18.60 4.27 -4.37
CA LEU A 143 -17.32 3.86 -4.96
C LEU A 143 -16.85 4.84 -6.05
N ARG A 144 -17.74 5.25 -6.96
CA ARG A 144 -17.41 6.20 -8.04
C ARG A 144 -16.90 7.52 -7.47
N ARG A 145 -17.51 8.00 -6.40
CA ARG A 145 -17.15 9.28 -5.77
C ARG A 145 -15.82 9.18 -5.00
N ALA A 146 -15.63 8.14 -4.23
CA ALA A 146 -14.41 7.94 -3.44
C ALA A 146 -13.23 7.42 -4.28
N GLY A 147 -13.48 6.40 -5.11
CA GLY A 147 -12.46 5.68 -5.88
C GLY A 147 -12.25 6.15 -7.32
N GLY A 148 -13.19 6.96 -7.84
CA GLY A 148 -13.12 7.52 -9.21
C GLY A 148 -13.71 6.61 -10.29
N TRP A 149 -13.68 7.13 -11.54
CA TRP A 149 -14.34 6.49 -12.67
C TRP A 149 -13.74 5.16 -13.10
N VAL A 150 -12.44 4.98 -12.97
CA VAL A 150 -11.76 3.73 -13.37
C VAL A 150 -12.28 2.56 -12.54
N LEU A 151 -12.28 2.72 -11.22
CA LEU A 151 -12.82 1.72 -10.29
C LEU A 151 -14.31 1.48 -10.51
N PHE A 152 -15.08 2.55 -10.72
CA PHE A 152 -16.52 2.44 -10.98
C PHE A 152 -16.82 1.57 -12.22
N PHE A 153 -16.13 1.79 -13.34
CA PHE A 153 -16.38 1.01 -14.56
C PHE A 153 -15.94 -0.45 -14.40
N ILE A 154 -14.79 -0.70 -13.77
CA ILE A 154 -14.31 -2.08 -13.57
C ILE A 154 -15.26 -2.82 -12.62
N MET A 155 -15.53 -2.25 -11.43
CA MET A 155 -16.38 -2.91 -10.43
C MET A 155 -17.84 -2.98 -10.89
N GLY A 156 -18.33 -1.95 -11.58
CA GLY A 156 -19.66 -1.94 -12.20
C GLY A 156 -19.83 -3.04 -13.24
N PHE A 157 -18.87 -3.17 -14.16
CA PHE A 157 -18.89 -4.24 -15.16
C PHE A 157 -18.91 -5.62 -14.51
N PHE A 158 -17.97 -5.88 -13.59
CA PHE A 158 -17.89 -7.19 -12.96
C PHE A 158 -19.02 -7.47 -11.97
N SER A 159 -19.60 -6.46 -11.33
CA SER A 159 -20.78 -6.67 -10.48
C SER A 159 -22.04 -7.03 -11.29
N LEU A 160 -22.15 -6.54 -12.52
CA LEU A 160 -23.21 -6.90 -13.47
C LEU A 160 -22.91 -8.18 -14.27
N PHE A 161 -21.65 -8.62 -14.27
CA PHE A 161 -21.18 -9.78 -15.03
C PHE A 161 -22.02 -11.06 -14.80
N PRO A 162 -22.49 -11.40 -13.58
CA PRO A 162 -23.33 -12.57 -13.36
C PRO A 162 -24.60 -12.63 -14.24
N LEU A 163 -25.08 -11.49 -14.72
CA LEU A 163 -26.29 -11.42 -15.55
C LEU A 163 -26.07 -11.96 -16.99
N PHE A 164 -24.85 -11.88 -17.49
CA PHE A 164 -24.52 -12.22 -18.89
C PHE A 164 -23.26 -13.11 -19.04
N ALA A 165 -22.78 -13.68 -17.93
CA ALA A 165 -21.56 -14.49 -17.88
C ALA A 165 -21.57 -15.66 -18.87
N ALA A 166 -22.71 -16.33 -19.08
CA ALA A 166 -22.82 -17.45 -19.99
C ALA A 166 -22.71 -17.06 -21.50
N SER A 167 -22.94 -15.78 -21.81
CA SER A 167 -22.84 -15.27 -23.19
C SER A 167 -21.44 -14.74 -23.53
N MET A 168 -20.54 -14.69 -22.55
CA MET A 168 -19.18 -14.18 -22.76
C MET A 168 -18.30 -15.24 -23.44
N PRO A 169 -17.34 -14.80 -24.30
CA PRO A 169 -16.37 -15.71 -24.88
C PRO A 169 -15.36 -16.21 -23.83
N ALA A 170 -14.75 -17.37 -24.08
CA ALA A 170 -13.59 -17.81 -23.30
C ALA A 170 -12.47 -16.73 -23.35
N PRO A 171 -11.79 -16.44 -22.26
CA PRO A 171 -11.79 -17.13 -20.97
C PRO A 171 -12.83 -16.63 -19.94
N LEU A 172 -13.74 -15.75 -20.33
CA LEU A 172 -14.71 -15.10 -19.43
C LEU A 172 -16.07 -15.84 -19.35
N THR A 173 -16.21 -17.02 -19.98
CA THR A 173 -17.45 -17.80 -19.89
C THR A 173 -17.65 -18.35 -18.48
N ALA A 174 -18.82 -18.10 -17.88
CA ALA A 174 -19.17 -18.57 -16.54
C ALA A 174 -20.68 -18.74 -16.39
N SER A 175 -21.16 -19.20 -15.23
CA SER A 175 -22.59 -19.38 -14.97
C SER A 175 -23.30 -18.03 -14.85
N SER A 176 -24.45 -17.87 -15.55
CA SER A 176 -25.32 -16.69 -15.40
C SER A 176 -26.42 -16.94 -14.37
N VAL A 177 -26.80 -15.86 -13.69
CA VAL A 177 -27.92 -15.85 -12.72
C VAL A 177 -28.88 -14.71 -13.04
N SER A 178 -30.08 -14.72 -12.42
CA SER A 178 -31.05 -13.64 -12.59
C SER A 178 -30.60 -12.35 -11.88
N LEU A 179 -31.17 -11.21 -12.26
CA LEU A 179 -30.93 -9.94 -11.58
C LEU A 179 -31.29 -10.00 -10.09
N TYR A 180 -32.35 -10.72 -9.74
CA TYR A 180 -32.81 -10.87 -8.38
C TYR A 180 -31.83 -11.68 -7.53
N ASP A 181 -31.33 -12.79 -8.08
CA ASP A 181 -30.31 -13.62 -7.39
C ASP A 181 -29.00 -12.88 -7.24
N ALA A 182 -28.54 -12.18 -8.29
CA ALA A 182 -27.33 -11.38 -8.22
C ALA A 182 -27.43 -10.28 -7.17
N ALA A 183 -28.54 -9.54 -7.11
CA ALA A 183 -28.74 -8.48 -6.11
C ALA A 183 -28.81 -9.03 -4.69
N SER A 184 -29.53 -10.14 -4.49
CA SER A 184 -29.62 -10.83 -3.19
C SER A 184 -28.24 -11.28 -2.72
N TYR A 185 -27.48 -11.92 -3.60
CA TYR A 185 -26.13 -12.38 -3.28
C TYR A 185 -25.19 -11.21 -2.96
N HIS A 186 -25.23 -10.14 -3.76
CA HIS A 186 -24.36 -9.00 -3.52
C HIS A 186 -24.56 -8.33 -2.16
N ILE A 187 -25.78 -8.31 -1.65
CA ILE A 187 -26.10 -7.56 -0.43
C ILE A 187 -26.18 -8.46 0.80
N PHE A 188 -26.73 -9.66 0.67
CA PHE A 188 -26.93 -10.53 1.85
C PHE A 188 -25.81 -11.55 2.06
N SER A 189 -24.98 -11.85 1.03
CA SER A 189 -23.88 -12.79 1.16
C SER A 189 -22.69 -12.21 1.93
N ARG A 190 -22.01 -13.09 2.66
CA ARG A 190 -20.71 -12.79 3.31
C ARG A 190 -19.52 -12.84 2.34
N GLU A 191 -19.76 -13.04 1.05
CA GLU A 191 -18.70 -13.12 0.03
C GLU A 191 -18.69 -11.92 -0.91
N SER A 192 -19.64 -10.99 -0.76
CA SER A 192 -19.75 -9.80 -1.61
C SER A 192 -19.49 -8.51 -0.82
N VAL A 193 -20.50 -7.62 -0.67
CA VAL A 193 -20.31 -6.34 0.05
C VAL A 193 -19.81 -6.55 1.48
N LEU A 194 -20.27 -7.59 2.17
CA LEU A 194 -19.80 -7.98 3.51
C LEU A 194 -18.62 -8.97 3.47
N GLY A 195 -18.01 -9.18 2.31
CA GLY A 195 -16.98 -10.18 2.10
C GLY A 195 -15.60 -9.82 2.68
N ILE A 196 -14.59 -10.55 2.23
CA ILE A 196 -13.20 -10.45 2.72
C ILE A 196 -12.70 -8.99 2.86
N PRO A 197 -12.93 -8.08 1.87
CA PRO A 197 -12.44 -6.71 2.00
C PRO A 197 -13.07 -5.93 3.16
N MET A 198 -14.38 -6.10 3.37
CA MET A 198 -15.09 -5.43 4.47
C MET A 198 -14.73 -6.04 5.82
N ARG A 199 -14.56 -7.37 5.89
CA ARG A 199 -14.10 -8.07 7.08
C ARG A 199 -12.71 -7.59 7.51
N ALA A 200 -11.75 -7.54 6.59
CA ALA A 200 -10.41 -7.03 6.87
C ALA A 200 -10.44 -5.60 7.44
N PHE A 201 -11.29 -4.74 6.86
CA PHE A 201 -11.47 -3.37 7.35
C PHE A 201 -12.00 -3.35 8.78
N ALA A 202 -13.07 -4.09 9.04
CA ALA A 202 -13.77 -4.09 10.30
C ALA A 202 -12.96 -4.71 11.46
N GLU A 203 -12.17 -5.75 11.16
CA GLU A 203 -11.45 -6.51 12.19
C GLU A 203 -10.03 -5.99 12.46
N LEU A 204 -9.33 -5.49 11.45
CA LEU A 204 -7.92 -5.12 11.57
C LEU A 204 -7.65 -3.67 11.17
N VAL A 205 -8.03 -3.28 9.96
CA VAL A 205 -7.58 -2.02 9.33
C VAL A 205 -7.97 -0.80 10.15
N ILE A 206 -9.19 -0.75 10.68
CA ILE A 206 -9.72 0.42 11.41
C ILE A 206 -8.85 0.76 12.63
N GLY A 207 -8.41 -0.24 13.38
CA GLY A 207 -7.53 -0.03 14.55
C GLY A 207 -6.17 0.54 14.16
N PHE A 208 -5.56 0.00 13.10
CA PHE A 208 -4.26 0.48 12.63
C PHE A 208 -4.32 1.86 11.98
N LEU A 209 -5.44 2.21 11.35
CA LEU A 209 -5.66 3.57 10.84
C LEU A 209 -5.77 4.58 11.99
N VAL A 210 -6.49 4.23 13.05
CA VAL A 210 -6.57 5.05 14.28
C VAL A 210 -5.17 5.26 14.85
N PHE A 211 -4.35 4.22 14.93
CA PHE A 211 -2.97 4.32 15.38
C PHE A 211 -2.10 5.21 14.47
N GLY A 212 -2.15 4.99 13.15
CA GLY A 212 -1.39 5.78 12.18
C GLY A 212 -1.76 7.26 12.21
N THR A 213 -3.06 7.56 12.29
CA THR A 213 -3.57 8.92 12.41
C THR A 213 -3.16 9.54 13.75
N ALA A 214 -3.22 8.79 14.86
CA ALA A 214 -2.75 9.27 16.16
C ALA A 214 -1.26 9.65 16.14
N LEU A 215 -0.41 8.83 15.51
CA LEU A 215 1.00 9.15 15.31
C LEU A 215 1.19 10.44 14.50
N GLN A 216 0.41 10.62 13.44
CA GLN A 216 0.50 11.81 12.59
C GLN A 216 0.15 13.08 13.37
N TYR A 217 -0.96 13.08 14.11
CA TYR A 217 -1.40 14.26 14.89
C TYR A 217 -0.58 14.49 16.17
N SER A 218 0.12 13.47 16.71
CA SER A 218 1.00 13.63 17.87
C SER A 218 2.36 14.23 17.55
N GLY A 219 2.67 14.49 16.26
CA GLY A 219 3.93 15.08 15.84
C GLY A 219 5.07 14.08 15.60
N ALA A 220 4.77 12.78 15.51
CA ALA A 220 5.75 11.75 15.20
C ALA A 220 6.51 12.03 13.88
N GLY A 221 5.86 12.70 12.92
CA GLY A 221 6.48 13.09 11.67
C GLY A 221 7.72 13.96 11.85
N ALA A 222 7.61 15.01 12.62
CA ALA A 222 8.74 15.90 12.92
C ALA A 222 9.85 15.15 13.68
N PHE A 223 9.48 14.28 14.62
CA PHE A 223 10.43 13.45 15.33
C PHE A 223 11.24 12.54 14.40
N PHE A 224 10.58 11.77 13.52
CA PHE A 224 11.27 10.86 12.61
C PHE A 224 12.14 11.56 11.58
N ILE A 225 11.70 12.74 11.08
CA ILE A 225 12.51 13.55 10.18
C ILE A 225 13.76 14.06 10.92
N ASN A 226 13.63 14.60 12.13
CA ASN A 226 14.76 15.06 12.92
C ASN A 226 15.71 13.92 13.29
N LEU A 227 15.18 12.74 13.62
CA LEU A 227 15.97 11.54 13.87
C LEU A 227 16.77 11.14 12.63
N ALA A 228 16.13 11.14 11.45
CA ALA A 228 16.79 10.85 10.21
C ALA A 228 17.92 11.85 9.90
N PHE A 229 17.71 13.15 10.14
CA PHE A 229 18.75 14.18 10.00
C PHE A 229 19.90 13.90 10.97
N ALA A 230 19.62 13.61 12.23
CA ALA A 230 20.62 13.34 13.23
C ALA A 230 21.49 12.12 12.94
N LEU A 231 20.91 11.07 12.32
CA LEU A 231 21.59 9.81 12.00
C LEU A 231 22.30 9.84 10.63
N CYS A 232 21.66 10.40 9.61
CA CYS A 232 22.10 10.23 8.21
C CYS A 232 22.60 11.53 7.54
N GLY A 233 22.31 12.71 8.10
CA GLY A 233 22.51 13.99 7.43
C GLY A 233 23.96 14.30 7.08
N THR A 234 24.93 13.87 7.87
CA THR A 234 26.38 14.16 7.66
C THR A 234 27.06 13.26 6.63
N TYR A 235 26.44 12.14 6.24
CA TYR A 235 27.02 11.25 5.22
C TYR A 235 26.90 11.85 3.83
N ARG A 236 27.75 11.39 2.89
CA ARG A 236 27.64 11.81 1.47
C ARG A 236 26.24 11.50 0.95
N GLY A 237 25.64 12.48 0.25
CA GLY A 237 24.22 12.39 -0.14
C GLY A 237 23.25 12.37 1.04
N GLY A 238 23.66 12.92 2.20
CA GLY A 238 22.95 12.82 3.47
C GLY A 238 21.50 13.26 3.40
N ALA A 239 21.20 14.39 2.74
CA ALA A 239 19.82 14.86 2.60
C ALA A 239 18.90 13.83 1.91
N ALA A 240 19.40 13.10 0.92
CA ALA A 240 18.64 12.04 0.26
C ALA A 240 18.50 10.78 1.13
N LYS A 241 19.52 10.43 1.90
CA LYS A 241 19.44 9.33 2.87
C LYS A 241 18.44 9.65 4.00
N VAL A 242 18.38 10.92 4.41
CA VAL A 242 17.34 11.41 5.34
C VAL A 242 15.96 11.23 4.76
N ALA A 243 15.74 11.59 3.48
CA ALA A 243 14.47 11.40 2.80
C ALA A 243 14.06 9.91 2.81
N ILE A 244 14.97 9.01 2.44
CA ILE A 244 14.72 7.56 2.43
C ILE A 244 14.32 7.06 3.82
N PHE A 245 15.06 7.43 4.85
CA PHE A 245 14.80 6.96 6.21
C PHE A 245 13.52 7.52 6.82
N SER A 246 13.29 8.85 6.67
CA SER A 246 12.10 9.51 7.22
C SER A 246 10.83 9.07 6.50
N SER A 247 10.84 9.02 5.17
CA SER A 247 9.69 8.54 4.39
C SER A 247 9.40 7.06 4.64
N GLY A 248 10.46 6.23 4.82
CA GLY A 248 10.31 4.83 5.20
C GLY A 248 9.56 4.65 6.51
N LEU A 249 9.95 5.37 7.55
CA LEU A 249 9.31 5.29 8.86
C LEU A 249 7.88 5.86 8.87
N LEU A 250 7.68 7.05 8.29
CA LEU A 250 6.37 7.70 8.28
C LEU A 250 5.37 6.98 7.40
N GLY A 251 5.79 6.61 6.19
CA GLY A 251 4.91 5.98 5.22
C GLY A 251 4.50 4.57 5.62
N SER A 252 5.37 3.82 6.35
CA SER A 252 5.02 2.51 6.88
C SER A 252 3.86 2.56 7.89
N MET A 253 3.58 3.73 8.45
CA MET A 253 2.50 3.96 9.41
C MET A 253 1.26 4.59 8.75
N SER A 254 1.44 5.45 7.74
CA SER A 254 0.34 6.15 7.07
C SER A 254 -0.37 5.30 6.01
N GLY A 255 0.34 4.35 5.41
CA GLY A 255 -0.19 3.48 4.37
C GLY A 255 -0.55 4.16 3.03
N SER A 256 -0.29 5.47 2.89
CA SER A 256 -0.57 6.25 1.69
C SER A 256 0.71 6.80 1.08
N VAL A 257 1.02 6.39 -0.15
CA VAL A 257 2.22 6.86 -0.88
C VAL A 257 2.16 8.35 -1.15
N ILE A 258 1.03 8.84 -1.66
CA ILE A 258 0.88 10.25 -2.06
C ILE A 258 0.91 11.16 -0.84
N SER A 259 0.18 10.81 0.22
CA SER A 259 0.18 11.56 1.47
C SER A 259 1.60 11.63 2.08
N ASN A 260 2.35 10.52 2.02
CA ASN A 260 3.72 10.47 2.51
C ASN A 260 4.64 11.40 1.69
N VAL A 261 4.58 11.34 0.35
CA VAL A 261 5.32 12.25 -0.54
C VAL A 261 5.04 13.72 -0.21
N LEU A 262 3.78 14.08 0.00
CA LEU A 262 3.40 15.46 0.29
C LEU A 262 3.84 15.90 1.70
N THR A 263 3.82 15.01 2.66
CA THR A 263 4.23 15.32 4.05
C THR A 263 5.73 15.42 4.19
N THR A 264 6.48 14.38 3.85
CA THR A 264 7.94 14.33 4.00
C THR A 264 8.64 15.15 2.93
N GLY A 265 8.14 15.11 1.70
CA GLY A 265 8.76 15.77 0.56
C GLY A 265 8.81 17.30 0.67
N THR A 266 7.86 17.93 1.37
CA THR A 266 7.91 19.37 1.64
C THR A 266 9.15 19.81 2.42
N MET A 267 9.73 18.92 3.22
CA MET A 267 10.97 19.18 3.98
C MET A 267 12.20 18.59 3.31
N THR A 268 12.11 17.36 2.82
CA THR A 268 13.25 16.60 2.30
C THR A 268 13.68 17.05 0.91
N ILE A 269 12.73 17.35 0.01
CA ILE A 269 13.04 17.80 -1.36
C ILE A 269 13.81 19.14 -1.36
N PRO A 270 13.40 20.18 -0.61
CA PRO A 270 14.21 21.40 -0.50
C PRO A 270 15.60 21.16 0.08
N ALA A 271 15.74 20.27 1.08
CA ALA A 271 17.02 19.90 1.66
C ALA A 271 17.94 19.21 0.63
N MET A 272 17.40 18.28 -0.17
CA MET A 272 18.14 17.64 -1.26
C MET A 272 18.58 18.63 -2.32
N LYS A 273 17.72 19.58 -2.73
CA LYS A 273 18.06 20.63 -3.70
C LYS A 273 19.18 21.53 -3.18
N LYS A 274 19.20 21.90 -1.90
CA LYS A 274 20.27 22.68 -1.28
C LYS A 274 21.63 21.95 -1.30
N THR A 275 21.63 20.61 -1.26
CA THR A 275 22.84 19.79 -1.31
C THR A 275 23.27 19.41 -2.73
N GLY A 276 22.64 19.99 -3.77
CA GLY A 276 23.05 19.86 -5.16
C GLY A 276 22.32 18.79 -5.98
N PHE A 277 21.28 18.15 -5.44
CA PHE A 277 20.42 17.27 -6.24
C PHE A 277 19.57 18.08 -7.22
N ARG A 278 19.47 17.60 -8.47
CA ARG A 278 18.56 18.16 -9.46
C ARG A 278 17.11 18.00 -8.98
N PRO A 279 16.20 18.94 -9.27
CA PRO A 279 14.81 18.86 -8.82
C PRO A 279 14.11 17.55 -9.16
N ALA A 280 14.23 17.06 -10.40
CA ALA A 280 13.65 15.78 -10.82
C ALA A 280 14.23 14.58 -10.04
N MET A 281 15.53 14.58 -9.75
CA MET A 281 16.17 13.53 -8.96
C MET A 281 15.70 13.57 -7.50
N ALA A 282 15.59 14.76 -6.90
CA ALA A 282 15.07 14.91 -5.53
C ALA A 282 13.62 14.40 -5.41
N GLY A 283 12.78 14.76 -6.38
CA GLY A 283 11.42 14.22 -6.47
C GLY A 283 11.39 12.70 -6.66
N ALA A 284 12.27 12.16 -7.50
CA ALA A 284 12.37 10.72 -7.75
C ALA A 284 12.75 9.91 -6.50
N ILE A 285 13.72 10.42 -5.73
CA ILE A 285 14.14 9.79 -4.47
C ILE A 285 12.99 9.75 -3.46
N GLU A 286 12.30 10.86 -3.30
CA GLU A 286 11.14 10.95 -2.40
C GLU A 286 10.01 10.02 -2.83
N ALA A 287 9.69 9.98 -4.13
CA ALA A 287 8.69 9.08 -4.68
C ALA A 287 9.02 7.60 -4.43
N CYS A 288 10.28 7.19 -4.66
CA CYS A 288 10.73 5.82 -4.39
C CYS A 288 10.70 5.49 -2.90
N ALA A 289 11.16 6.39 -2.04
CA ALA A 289 11.16 6.19 -0.60
C ALA A 289 9.74 6.03 -0.05
N SER A 290 8.81 6.88 -0.51
CA SER A 290 7.41 6.82 -0.11
C SER A 290 6.69 5.59 -0.66
N THR A 291 7.01 5.14 -1.88
CA THR A 291 6.45 3.91 -2.45
C THR A 291 6.90 2.69 -1.66
N GLY A 292 8.18 2.57 -1.33
CA GLY A 292 8.70 1.48 -0.51
C GLY A 292 8.15 1.46 0.92
N ALA A 293 7.74 2.61 1.44
CA ALA A 293 7.25 2.71 2.81
C ALA A 293 5.94 1.92 3.04
N VAL A 294 5.07 1.88 2.04
CA VAL A 294 3.81 1.12 2.11
C VAL A 294 4.05 -0.40 2.04
N LEU A 295 5.24 -0.82 1.63
CA LEU A 295 5.68 -2.22 1.63
C LEU A 295 6.39 -2.62 2.93
N ALA A 296 6.71 -1.65 3.78
CA ALA A 296 7.50 -1.88 4.99
C ALA A 296 6.62 -1.99 6.23
N PRO A 297 6.79 -3.03 7.08
CA PRO A 297 6.10 -3.11 8.36
C PRO A 297 6.50 -1.93 9.27
N PRO A 298 5.71 -1.57 10.31
CA PRO A 298 4.74 -2.44 10.98
C PRO A 298 3.28 -2.34 10.50
N VAL A 299 2.86 -1.33 9.71
CA VAL A 299 1.44 -1.17 9.33
C VAL A 299 1.20 -1.51 7.87
N MET A 300 2.07 -1.08 6.93
CA MET A 300 2.02 -1.41 5.49
C MET A 300 0.74 -0.95 4.76
N GLY A 301 -0.13 -0.17 5.41
CA GLY A 301 -1.43 0.23 4.89
C GLY A 301 -2.47 -0.90 4.87
N ALA A 302 -3.68 -0.57 4.36
CA ALA A 302 -4.83 -1.50 4.37
C ALA A 302 -4.58 -2.79 3.59
N THR A 303 -3.73 -2.77 2.57
CA THR A 303 -3.50 -3.88 1.64
C THR A 303 -2.97 -5.14 2.33
N ALA A 304 -2.04 -4.99 3.26
CA ALA A 304 -1.42 -6.13 3.94
C ALA A 304 -2.39 -6.83 4.92
N PHE A 305 -3.31 -6.09 5.50
CA PHE A 305 -4.37 -6.68 6.34
C PHE A 305 -5.37 -7.47 5.51
N VAL A 306 -5.74 -6.94 4.35
CA VAL A 306 -6.58 -7.66 3.39
C VAL A 306 -5.86 -8.91 2.86
N MET A 307 -4.54 -8.85 2.68
CA MET A 307 -3.72 -10.01 2.31
C MET A 307 -3.77 -11.11 3.37
N ALA A 308 -3.66 -10.76 4.65
CA ALA A 308 -3.78 -11.70 5.77
C ALA A 308 -5.13 -12.43 5.75
N GLU A 309 -6.22 -11.69 5.48
CA GLU A 309 -7.56 -12.26 5.36
C GLU A 309 -7.74 -13.16 4.13
N PHE A 310 -7.20 -12.79 2.96
CA PHE A 310 -7.25 -13.65 1.76
C PHE A 310 -6.50 -14.96 1.96
N LEU A 311 -5.35 -14.90 2.63
CA LEU A 311 -4.53 -16.08 2.92
C LEU A 311 -5.01 -16.86 4.16
N ASN A 312 -5.91 -16.28 4.95
CA ASN A 312 -6.35 -16.82 6.23
C ASN A 312 -5.16 -17.15 7.17
N ILE A 313 -4.21 -16.23 7.23
CA ILE A 313 -3.03 -16.29 8.12
C ILE A 313 -2.98 -15.05 9.01
N PRO A 314 -2.30 -15.13 10.16
CA PRO A 314 -2.08 -13.97 11.00
C PRO A 314 -1.36 -12.83 10.25
N TYR A 315 -1.76 -11.58 10.51
CA TYR A 315 -1.08 -10.40 9.94
C TYR A 315 0.41 -10.35 10.30
N SER A 316 0.78 -10.83 11.47
CA SER A 316 2.16 -10.93 11.92
C SER A 316 3.05 -11.75 10.96
N GLU A 317 2.52 -12.78 10.32
CA GLU A 317 3.24 -13.56 9.32
C GLU A 317 3.46 -12.77 8.03
N VAL A 318 2.42 -12.05 7.56
CA VAL A 318 2.54 -11.14 6.42
C VAL A 318 3.56 -10.05 6.69
N ALA A 319 3.52 -9.43 7.87
CA ALA A 319 4.44 -8.37 8.26
C ALA A 319 5.91 -8.85 8.33
N LEU A 320 6.15 -10.04 8.89
CA LEU A 320 7.49 -10.63 8.93
C LEU A 320 8.00 -10.96 7.53
N ALA A 321 7.16 -11.58 6.69
CA ALA A 321 7.51 -11.88 5.31
C ALA A 321 7.86 -10.61 4.50
N ALA A 322 7.09 -9.55 4.69
CA ALA A 322 7.30 -8.27 4.01
C ALA A 322 8.58 -7.53 4.47
N ALA A 323 9.05 -7.79 5.69
CA ALA A 323 10.23 -7.11 6.24
C ALA A 323 11.49 -7.35 5.39
N VAL A 324 11.67 -8.57 4.89
CA VAL A 324 12.88 -8.94 4.11
C VAL A 324 12.93 -8.21 2.76
N PRO A 325 11.90 -8.30 1.89
CA PRO A 325 11.87 -7.52 0.65
C PRO A 325 11.94 -6.00 0.86
N ALA A 326 11.32 -5.48 1.94
CA ALA A 326 11.40 -4.07 2.28
C ALA A 326 12.84 -3.65 2.63
N VAL A 327 13.56 -4.45 3.43
CA VAL A 327 14.98 -4.20 3.74
C VAL A 327 15.81 -4.22 2.47
N LEU A 328 15.63 -5.18 1.56
CA LEU A 328 16.34 -5.25 0.29
C LEU A 328 16.06 -4.01 -0.58
N PHE A 329 14.82 -3.57 -0.64
CA PHE A 329 14.44 -2.37 -1.38
C PHE A 329 15.09 -1.10 -0.81
N TYR A 330 14.97 -0.86 0.50
CA TYR A 330 15.59 0.29 1.13
C TYR A 330 17.12 0.26 1.09
N PHE A 331 17.72 -0.92 1.26
CA PHE A 331 19.15 -1.10 1.07
C PHE A 331 19.58 -0.70 -0.34
N SER A 332 18.81 -1.10 -1.37
CA SER A 332 19.06 -0.67 -2.74
C SER A 332 19.00 0.86 -2.89
N LEU A 333 17.97 1.51 -2.34
CA LEU A 333 17.87 2.97 -2.39
C LEU A 333 19.07 3.66 -1.74
N PHE A 334 19.51 3.18 -0.56
CA PHE A 334 20.71 3.69 0.10
C PHE A 334 21.96 3.51 -0.76
N MET A 335 22.16 2.34 -1.39
CA MET A 335 23.30 2.08 -2.27
C MET A 335 23.24 2.92 -3.54
N GLN A 336 22.07 3.07 -4.17
CA GLN A 336 21.87 3.92 -5.35
C GLN A 336 22.28 5.36 -5.05
N ILE A 337 21.83 5.91 -3.92
CA ILE A 337 22.14 7.28 -3.51
C ILE A 337 23.61 7.42 -3.12
N ASP A 338 24.17 6.46 -2.40
CA ASP A 338 25.57 6.50 -2.00
C ASP A 338 26.51 6.51 -3.20
N PHE A 339 26.24 5.68 -4.20
CA PHE A 339 27.01 5.63 -5.44
C PHE A 339 26.77 6.86 -6.33
N PHE A 340 25.54 7.33 -6.43
CA PHE A 340 25.24 8.58 -7.11
C PHE A 340 25.99 9.77 -6.50
N ALA A 341 25.94 9.90 -5.18
CA ALA A 341 26.64 10.97 -4.45
C ALA A 341 28.16 10.85 -4.57
N GLY A 342 28.69 9.62 -4.52
CA GLY A 342 30.12 9.36 -4.75
C GLY A 342 30.59 9.75 -6.15
N ARG A 343 29.81 9.40 -7.19
CA ARG A 343 30.10 9.75 -8.58
C ARG A 343 30.11 11.26 -8.84
N ASN A 344 29.23 11.99 -8.15
CA ASN A 344 29.08 13.42 -8.30
C ASN A 344 29.82 14.24 -7.23
N SER A 345 30.69 13.60 -6.43
CA SER A 345 31.48 14.24 -5.35
C SER A 345 30.63 15.06 -4.38
N MET A 346 29.39 14.60 -4.12
CA MET A 346 28.49 15.29 -3.22
C MET A 346 28.90 15.08 -1.75
N VAL A 347 28.77 16.14 -0.96
CA VAL A 347 29.04 16.11 0.48
C VAL A 347 27.76 16.00 1.29
N GLY A 348 27.88 15.64 2.56
CA GLY A 348 26.77 15.69 3.52
C GLY A 348 26.47 17.11 4.00
N LEU A 349 25.44 17.24 4.80
CA LEU A 349 25.11 18.49 5.50
C LEU A 349 26.14 18.77 6.61
N LYS A 350 26.33 20.03 6.94
CA LYS A 350 27.26 20.40 8.03
C LYS A 350 26.69 19.96 9.38
N ARG A 351 27.55 19.45 10.25
CA ARG A 351 27.16 18.95 11.57
C ARG A 351 26.50 20.02 12.45
N GLU A 352 26.84 21.28 12.22
CA GLU A 352 26.28 22.44 12.94
C GLU A 352 24.81 22.70 12.61
N GLU A 353 24.37 22.26 11.42
CA GLU A 353 22.99 22.38 10.95
C GLU A 353 22.12 21.19 11.36
N MET A 354 22.69 20.18 12.03
CA MET A 354 22.02 18.94 12.36
C MET A 354 21.58 18.91 13.82
N PRO A 355 20.36 18.39 14.11
CA PRO A 355 19.96 18.16 15.49
C PRO A 355 20.84 17.09 16.12
N ARG A 356 21.10 17.21 17.42
CA ARG A 356 21.86 16.17 18.14
C ARG A 356 20.95 14.98 18.42
N VAL A 357 21.45 13.77 18.20
CA VAL A 357 20.71 12.53 18.44
C VAL A 357 20.11 12.50 19.85
N ARG A 358 20.90 12.92 20.86
CA ARG A 358 20.45 12.95 22.26
C ARG A 358 19.24 13.87 22.50
N ASP A 359 19.22 15.03 21.85
CA ASP A 359 18.14 16.01 22.01
C ASP A 359 16.87 15.48 21.35
N VAL A 360 16.99 14.93 20.11
CA VAL A 360 15.86 14.30 19.42
C VAL A 360 15.27 13.15 20.23
N PHE A 361 16.13 12.27 20.80
CA PHE A 361 15.65 11.17 21.62
C PHE A 361 14.99 11.66 22.92
N ARG A 362 15.51 12.71 23.55
CA ARG A 362 14.91 13.29 24.75
C ARG A 362 13.48 13.78 24.51
N ASP A 363 13.26 14.40 23.34
CA ASP A 363 11.98 15.03 23.00
C ASP A 363 10.93 14.05 22.48
N GLY A 364 11.34 12.84 21.98
CA GLY A 364 10.41 11.94 21.31
C GLY A 364 10.66 10.44 21.50
N TRP A 365 11.37 10.02 22.56
CA TRP A 365 11.66 8.60 22.84
C TRP A 365 10.40 7.74 22.91
N TYR A 366 9.29 8.30 23.37
CA TYR A 366 8.03 7.60 23.54
C TYR A 366 7.42 7.13 22.23
N PHE A 367 7.71 7.77 21.09
CA PHE A 367 7.28 7.27 19.78
C PHE A 367 7.92 5.90 19.47
N ILE A 368 9.22 5.77 19.72
CA ILE A 368 9.92 4.49 19.52
C ILE A 368 9.40 3.46 20.51
N PHE A 369 9.19 3.83 21.76
CA PHE A 369 8.66 2.93 22.78
C PHE A 369 7.27 2.39 22.39
N VAL A 370 6.37 3.25 21.93
CA VAL A 370 5.03 2.83 21.46
C VAL A 370 5.11 1.88 20.26
N ILE A 371 6.03 2.12 19.31
CA ILE A 371 6.24 1.22 18.19
C ILE A 371 6.79 -0.13 18.65
N ILE A 372 7.72 -0.15 19.59
CA ILE A 372 8.21 -1.39 20.17
C ILE A 372 7.08 -2.16 20.86
N VAL A 373 6.23 -1.49 21.64
CA VAL A 373 5.06 -2.13 22.25
C VAL A 373 4.11 -2.70 21.19
N LEU A 374 3.83 -1.94 20.12
CA LEU A 374 3.02 -2.43 19.00
C LEU A 374 3.61 -3.70 18.40
N VAL A 375 4.91 -3.69 18.08
CA VAL A 375 5.62 -4.83 17.50
C VAL A 375 5.61 -6.05 18.44
N VAL A 376 5.82 -5.86 19.74
CA VAL A 376 5.75 -6.92 20.75
C VAL A 376 4.35 -7.52 20.82
N LEU A 377 3.30 -6.69 20.84
CA LEU A 377 1.91 -7.16 20.84
C LEU A 377 1.57 -7.95 19.58
N LEU A 378 2.08 -7.53 18.41
CA LEU A 378 1.86 -8.19 17.14
C LEU A 378 2.64 -9.52 17.03
N LEU A 379 3.96 -9.47 17.20
CA LEU A 379 4.84 -10.59 16.87
C LEU A 379 5.01 -11.60 18.01
N VAL A 380 5.06 -11.12 19.26
CA VAL A 380 5.32 -11.98 20.43
C VAL A 380 4.01 -12.44 21.06
N MET A 381 3.10 -11.50 21.30
CA MET A 381 1.83 -11.82 21.97
C MET A 381 0.73 -12.30 20.99
N LYS A 382 0.91 -12.12 19.68
CA LYS A 382 -0.04 -12.49 18.61
C LYS A 382 -1.46 -11.92 18.86
N ARG A 383 -1.53 -10.67 19.37
CA ARG A 383 -2.77 -9.95 19.68
C ARG A 383 -3.02 -8.83 18.67
N GLU A 384 -3.19 -9.22 17.41
CA GLU A 384 -3.27 -8.30 16.28
C GLU A 384 -4.43 -7.31 16.40
N ASN A 385 -5.61 -7.77 16.80
CA ASN A 385 -6.80 -6.94 16.94
C ASN A 385 -6.68 -5.92 18.09
N TRP A 386 -5.91 -6.22 19.13
CA TRP A 386 -5.75 -5.35 20.30
C TRP A 386 -4.54 -4.42 20.20
N ALA A 387 -3.53 -4.84 19.46
CA ALA A 387 -2.24 -4.14 19.37
C ALA A 387 -2.38 -2.66 18.99
N PRO A 388 -3.10 -2.27 17.93
CA PRO A 388 -3.20 -0.88 17.53
C PRO A 388 -3.96 -0.02 18.56
N TRP A 389 -4.97 -0.57 19.23
CA TRP A 389 -5.75 0.14 20.23
C TRP A 389 -4.94 0.42 21.50
N ILE A 390 -4.21 -0.58 21.98
CA ILE A 390 -3.32 -0.44 23.16
C ILE A 390 -2.21 0.56 22.83
N ALA A 391 -1.60 0.45 21.64
CA ALA A 391 -0.56 1.36 21.19
C ALA A 391 -1.08 2.80 21.04
N THR A 392 -2.29 2.99 20.51
CA THR A 392 -2.93 4.31 20.41
C THR A 392 -3.21 4.92 21.78
N GLY A 393 -3.80 4.16 22.69
CA GLY A 393 -4.06 4.63 24.04
C GLY A 393 -2.77 5.02 24.78
N LEU A 394 -1.74 4.19 24.66
CA LEU A 394 -0.42 4.46 25.23
C LEU A 394 0.21 5.72 24.61
N LEU A 395 0.13 5.86 23.27
CA LEU A 395 0.64 7.05 22.57
C LEU A 395 -0.02 8.32 23.06
N ILE A 396 -1.35 8.34 23.15
CA ILE A 396 -2.10 9.53 23.63
C ILE A 396 -1.70 9.87 25.08
N VAL A 397 -1.62 8.87 25.96
CA VAL A 397 -1.21 9.10 27.36
C VAL A 397 0.21 9.65 27.45
N LEU A 398 1.16 9.04 26.75
CA LEU A 398 2.55 9.50 26.77
C LEU A 398 2.71 10.88 26.11
N ASN A 399 1.98 11.16 25.04
CA ASN A 399 1.98 12.48 24.42
C ASN A 399 1.45 13.56 25.38
N GLN A 400 0.40 13.27 26.16
CA GLN A 400 -0.13 14.23 27.16
C GLN A 400 0.82 14.45 28.35
N LEU A 401 1.62 13.44 28.71
CA LEU A 401 2.55 13.51 29.84
C LEU A 401 3.88 14.17 29.47
N PHE A 402 4.44 13.82 28.30
CA PHE A 402 5.84 14.11 27.98
C PHE A 402 6.02 15.08 26.80
N SER A 403 4.99 15.32 25.95
CA SER A 403 5.13 16.22 24.81
C SER A 403 4.95 17.69 25.22
N ASP A 404 5.75 18.57 24.62
CA ASP A 404 5.51 20.01 24.67
C ASP A 404 4.27 20.43 23.85
N LYS A 405 3.90 19.60 22.84
CA LYS A 405 2.70 19.75 22.00
C LYS A 405 1.61 18.78 22.46
N ARG A 406 1.01 19.10 23.60
CA ARG A 406 -0.13 18.33 24.12
C ARG A 406 -1.37 18.52 23.23
N TRP A 407 -2.16 17.47 23.13
CA TRP A 407 -3.43 17.58 22.42
C TRP A 407 -4.43 18.43 23.21
N GLY A 408 -4.97 19.44 22.53
CA GLY A 408 -6.16 20.17 22.95
C GLY A 408 -7.40 19.66 22.24
N TRP A 409 -8.51 20.38 22.39
CA TRP A 409 -9.76 20.04 21.69
C TRP A 409 -9.63 20.14 20.17
N THR A 410 -8.81 21.06 19.67
CA THR A 410 -8.60 21.28 18.22
C THR A 410 -7.92 20.06 17.59
N GLU A 411 -6.88 19.54 18.21
CA GLU A 411 -6.13 18.38 17.75
C GLU A 411 -6.98 17.11 17.84
N LEU A 412 -7.76 16.96 18.93
CA LEU A 412 -8.67 15.83 19.11
C LEU A 412 -9.76 15.82 18.03
N LEU A 413 -10.38 16.96 17.74
CA LEU A 413 -11.39 17.05 16.68
C LEU A 413 -10.77 16.80 15.31
N ALA A 414 -9.59 17.32 15.03
CA ALA A 414 -8.87 17.07 13.79
C ALA A 414 -8.49 15.58 13.63
N PHE A 415 -8.07 14.93 14.71
CA PHE A 415 -7.79 13.49 14.73
C PHE A 415 -9.05 12.66 14.40
N ILE A 416 -10.21 12.98 15.02
CA ILE A 416 -11.47 12.27 14.74
C ILE A 416 -11.91 12.53 13.30
N GLU A 417 -11.85 13.78 12.82
CA GLU A 417 -12.23 14.14 11.45
C GLU A 417 -11.32 13.44 10.42
N GLY A 418 -10.00 13.42 10.65
CA GLY A 418 -9.04 12.73 9.79
C GLY A 418 -9.35 11.23 9.67
N ASN A 419 -9.61 10.55 10.78
CA ASN A 419 -10.04 9.15 10.76
C ASN A 419 -11.34 8.96 10.00
N GLY A 420 -12.34 9.82 10.24
CA GLY A 420 -13.64 9.72 9.56
C GLY A 420 -13.53 9.80 8.05
N ARG A 421 -12.74 10.73 7.53
CA ARG A 421 -12.51 10.86 6.08
C ARG A 421 -11.88 9.62 5.48
N VAL A 422 -10.85 9.06 6.13
CA VAL A 422 -10.16 7.83 5.67
C VAL A 422 -11.09 6.62 5.76
N PHE A 423 -11.87 6.49 6.83
CA PHE A 423 -12.81 5.36 7.00
C PHE A 423 -13.89 5.36 5.94
N VAL A 424 -14.48 6.52 5.65
CA VAL A 424 -15.51 6.68 4.63
C VAL A 424 -14.97 6.33 3.24
N GLU A 425 -13.78 6.79 2.92
CA GLU A 425 -13.10 6.44 1.66
C GLU A 425 -12.93 4.93 1.52
N LEU A 426 -12.36 4.30 2.55
CA LEU A 426 -12.07 2.88 2.50
C LEU A 426 -13.34 2.04 2.47
N VAL A 427 -14.37 2.35 3.26
CA VAL A 427 -15.64 1.60 3.23
C VAL A 427 -16.29 1.67 1.86
N ALA A 428 -16.31 2.86 1.23
CA ALA A 428 -16.87 2.99 -0.12
C ALA A 428 -16.10 2.17 -1.16
N ILE A 429 -14.76 2.16 -1.07
CA ILE A 429 -13.91 1.39 -1.99
C ILE A 429 -14.04 -0.11 -1.73
N LEU A 430 -13.95 -0.54 -0.46
CA LEU A 430 -13.94 -1.95 -0.10
C LEU A 430 -15.31 -2.62 -0.31
N ALA A 431 -16.42 -1.92 -0.03
CA ALA A 431 -17.76 -2.42 -0.35
C ALA A 431 -17.94 -2.59 -1.86
N GLY A 432 -17.47 -1.62 -2.66
CA GLY A 432 -17.51 -1.73 -4.12
C GLY A 432 -16.63 -2.87 -4.67
N ILE A 433 -15.44 -3.09 -4.10
CA ILE A 433 -14.59 -4.22 -4.50
C ILE A 433 -15.22 -5.55 -4.06
N GLY A 434 -15.89 -5.57 -2.92
CA GLY A 434 -16.66 -6.73 -2.46
C GLY A 434 -17.67 -7.20 -3.50
N LEU A 435 -18.32 -6.31 -4.24
CA LEU A 435 -19.22 -6.66 -5.35
C LEU A 435 -18.52 -7.49 -6.44
N LEU A 436 -17.26 -7.14 -6.77
CA LEU A 436 -16.48 -7.92 -7.74
C LEU A 436 -16.15 -9.31 -7.20
N VAL A 437 -15.67 -9.40 -5.96
CA VAL A 437 -15.35 -10.67 -5.31
C VAL A 437 -16.57 -11.57 -5.30
N GLY A 438 -17.74 -11.02 -4.89
CA GLY A 438 -19.00 -11.74 -4.88
C GLY A 438 -19.47 -12.19 -6.27
N ALA A 439 -19.27 -11.36 -7.30
CA ALA A 439 -19.60 -11.74 -8.67
C ALA A 439 -18.76 -12.94 -9.15
N PHE A 440 -17.47 -12.96 -8.84
CA PHE A 440 -16.57 -14.05 -9.20
C PHE A 440 -16.90 -15.35 -8.45
N SER A 441 -17.24 -15.23 -7.16
CA SER A 441 -17.68 -16.36 -6.34
C SER A 441 -19.00 -16.93 -6.85
N LEU A 442 -19.98 -16.07 -7.09
CA LEU A 442 -21.32 -16.48 -7.56
C LEU A 442 -21.30 -17.19 -8.92
N THR A 443 -20.46 -16.72 -9.84
CA THR A 443 -20.39 -17.27 -11.22
C THR A 443 -19.38 -18.40 -11.36
N GLY A 444 -18.47 -18.59 -10.39
CA GLY A 444 -17.36 -19.54 -10.51
C GLY A 444 -16.26 -19.08 -11.48
N LEU A 445 -16.27 -17.80 -11.90
CA LEU A 445 -15.33 -17.26 -12.89
C LEU A 445 -13.87 -17.44 -12.49
N THR A 446 -13.54 -17.39 -11.20
CA THR A 446 -12.17 -17.60 -10.70
C THR A 446 -11.59 -18.95 -11.17
N GLY A 447 -12.38 -20.02 -11.12
CA GLY A 447 -11.94 -21.35 -11.58
C GLY A 447 -11.70 -21.39 -13.08
N THR A 448 -12.59 -20.81 -13.89
CA THR A 448 -12.46 -20.75 -15.34
C THR A 448 -11.21 -19.95 -15.74
N LEU A 449 -11.03 -18.76 -15.16
CA LEU A 449 -9.85 -17.92 -15.42
C LEU A 449 -8.55 -18.62 -15.04
N THR A 450 -8.55 -19.32 -13.91
CA THR A 450 -7.37 -20.08 -13.48
C THR A 450 -6.97 -21.13 -14.49
N THR A 451 -7.93 -21.92 -14.97
CA THR A 451 -7.69 -22.97 -15.98
C THR A 451 -7.20 -22.38 -17.31
N GLU A 452 -7.84 -21.31 -17.78
CA GLU A 452 -7.49 -20.67 -19.04
C GLU A 452 -6.12 -19.97 -18.98
N LEU A 453 -5.78 -19.31 -17.89
CA LEU A 453 -4.46 -18.68 -17.71
C LEU A 453 -3.34 -19.73 -17.68
N LEU A 454 -3.56 -20.86 -17.02
CA LEU A 454 -2.63 -21.99 -17.03
C LEU A 454 -2.45 -22.58 -18.44
N TYR A 455 -3.57 -22.71 -19.18
CA TYR A 455 -3.54 -23.18 -20.56
C TYR A 455 -2.77 -22.21 -21.48
N LEU A 456 -3.04 -20.90 -21.39
CA LEU A 456 -2.33 -19.86 -22.14
C LEU A 456 -0.83 -19.82 -21.82
N ALA A 457 -0.46 -20.08 -20.58
CA ALA A 457 0.92 -20.18 -20.17
C ALA A 457 1.60 -21.51 -20.61
N GLY A 458 0.86 -22.43 -21.23
CA GLY A 458 1.38 -23.75 -21.63
C GLY A 458 1.90 -24.57 -20.47
N GLY A 459 1.38 -24.36 -19.27
CA GLY A 459 1.85 -24.99 -18.03
C GLY A 459 3.23 -24.50 -17.54
N GLN A 460 3.78 -23.43 -18.12
CA GLN A 460 5.09 -22.89 -17.74
C GLN A 460 4.95 -21.81 -16.65
N PRO A 461 5.39 -22.04 -15.39
CA PRO A 461 5.24 -21.07 -14.31
C PRO A 461 5.96 -19.74 -14.57
N LEU A 462 7.12 -19.77 -15.24
CA LEU A 462 7.86 -18.53 -15.56
C LEU A 462 7.08 -17.61 -16.51
N LEU A 463 6.39 -18.19 -17.52
CA LEU A 463 5.55 -17.42 -18.41
C LEU A 463 4.35 -16.83 -17.66
N LEU A 464 3.75 -17.61 -16.75
CA LEU A 464 2.64 -17.16 -15.91
C LEU A 464 3.06 -16.02 -14.97
N ILE A 465 4.27 -16.09 -14.39
CA ILE A 465 4.84 -15.00 -13.57
C ILE A 465 5.00 -13.73 -14.43
N LEU A 466 5.53 -13.85 -15.64
CA LEU A 466 5.69 -12.69 -16.54
C LEU A 466 4.34 -12.08 -16.94
N MET A 467 3.35 -12.92 -17.29
CA MET A 467 1.99 -12.48 -17.58
C MET A 467 1.39 -11.80 -16.35
N GLY A 468 1.58 -12.38 -15.16
CA GLY A 468 1.14 -11.83 -13.89
C GLY A 468 1.76 -10.47 -13.56
N ALA A 469 3.07 -10.33 -13.80
CA ALA A 469 3.78 -9.06 -13.62
C ALA A 469 3.20 -7.96 -14.53
N LEU A 470 3.02 -8.27 -15.82
CA LEU A 470 2.48 -7.34 -16.80
C LEU A 470 1.04 -6.94 -16.48
N THR A 471 0.19 -7.92 -16.16
CA THR A 471 -1.21 -7.69 -15.79
C THR A 471 -1.30 -6.83 -14.52
N SER A 472 -0.50 -7.14 -13.49
CA SER A 472 -0.46 -6.36 -12.24
C SER A 472 0.00 -4.92 -12.49
N PHE A 473 1.00 -4.72 -13.34
CA PHE A 473 1.47 -3.40 -13.71
C PHE A 473 0.39 -2.59 -14.44
N ILE A 474 -0.27 -3.16 -15.45
CA ILE A 474 -1.30 -2.49 -16.25
C ILE A 474 -2.49 -2.12 -15.37
N LEU A 475 -2.96 -3.04 -14.53
CA LEU A 475 -4.09 -2.80 -13.64
C LEU A 475 -3.74 -1.84 -12.49
N GLY A 476 -2.49 -1.82 -12.05
CA GLY A 476 -2.00 -0.84 -11.08
C GLY A 476 -2.04 0.60 -11.58
N MET A 477 -2.11 0.81 -12.90
CA MET A 477 -2.24 2.14 -13.48
C MET A 477 -3.65 2.70 -13.30
N GLY A 478 -3.84 3.60 -12.36
CA GLY A 478 -5.12 4.31 -12.17
C GLY A 478 -6.03 3.75 -11.07
N MET A 479 -5.53 2.80 -10.27
CA MET A 479 -6.22 2.30 -9.08
C MET A 479 -5.40 2.58 -7.82
N THR A 480 -6.08 2.58 -6.66
CA THR A 480 -5.37 2.54 -5.37
C THR A 480 -4.69 1.19 -5.19
N ILE A 481 -3.64 1.14 -4.35
CA ILE A 481 -2.88 -0.09 -4.10
C ILE A 481 -3.78 -1.23 -3.61
N THR A 482 -4.66 -0.92 -2.65
CA THR A 482 -5.58 -1.89 -2.07
C THR A 482 -6.58 -2.43 -3.09
N ALA A 483 -7.14 -1.54 -3.94
CA ALA A 483 -8.07 -1.95 -4.98
C ALA A 483 -7.39 -2.84 -6.04
N CYS A 484 -6.22 -2.44 -6.51
CA CYS A 484 -5.43 -3.22 -7.46
C CYS A 484 -5.07 -4.60 -6.89
N TYR A 485 -4.58 -4.62 -5.65
CA TYR A 485 -4.23 -5.86 -4.98
C TYR A 485 -5.42 -6.83 -4.86
N ILE A 486 -6.58 -6.36 -4.37
CA ILE A 486 -7.74 -7.23 -4.16
C ILE A 486 -8.24 -7.79 -5.50
N PHE A 487 -8.29 -6.94 -6.54
CA PHE A 487 -8.66 -7.38 -7.88
C PHE A 487 -7.74 -8.50 -8.38
N LEU A 488 -6.42 -8.32 -8.24
CA LEU A 488 -5.43 -9.30 -8.67
C LEU A 488 -5.39 -10.54 -7.77
N ALA A 489 -5.67 -10.41 -6.49
CA ALA A 489 -5.76 -11.53 -5.55
C ALA A 489 -6.88 -12.50 -5.94
N VAL A 490 -7.98 -11.99 -6.50
CA VAL A 490 -9.10 -12.83 -6.97
C VAL A 490 -8.86 -13.34 -8.39
N LEU A 491 -8.29 -12.51 -9.27
CA LEU A 491 -8.14 -12.82 -10.69
C LEU A 491 -6.91 -13.69 -10.97
N LEU A 492 -5.77 -13.36 -10.38
CA LEU A 492 -4.46 -13.87 -10.79
C LEU A 492 -3.83 -14.81 -9.77
N ALA A 493 -3.98 -14.54 -8.48
CA ALA A 493 -3.33 -15.34 -7.45
C ALA A 493 -3.69 -16.83 -7.51
N PRO A 494 -4.96 -17.24 -7.73
CA PRO A 494 -5.31 -18.66 -7.81
C PRO A 494 -4.55 -19.41 -8.91
N SER A 495 -4.34 -18.78 -10.08
CA SER A 495 -3.61 -19.38 -11.18
C SER A 495 -2.13 -19.60 -10.88
N LEU A 496 -1.49 -18.63 -10.21
CA LEU A 496 -0.10 -18.73 -9.79
C LEU A 496 0.08 -19.79 -8.69
N ILE A 497 -0.84 -19.84 -7.73
CA ILE A 497 -0.83 -20.84 -6.65
C ILE A 497 -1.05 -22.24 -7.22
N GLN A 498 -1.98 -22.42 -8.15
CA GLN A 498 -2.23 -23.70 -8.79
C GLN A 498 -1.05 -24.15 -9.67
N ALA A 499 -0.24 -23.22 -10.19
CA ALA A 499 1.03 -23.52 -10.85
C ALA A 499 2.13 -24.01 -9.89
N GLY A 500 1.85 -24.15 -8.60
CA GLY A 500 2.77 -24.66 -7.58
C GLY A 500 3.61 -23.59 -6.89
N LEU A 501 3.26 -22.30 -7.04
CA LEU A 501 3.95 -21.21 -6.35
C LEU A 501 3.40 -21.02 -4.93
N ASP A 502 4.27 -20.57 -4.02
CA ASP A 502 3.91 -20.31 -2.62
C ASP A 502 2.86 -19.22 -2.51
N PRO A 503 1.73 -19.44 -1.78
CA PRO A 503 0.64 -18.48 -1.69
C PRO A 503 1.05 -17.10 -1.16
N LEU A 504 1.88 -17.04 -0.10
CA LEU A 504 2.31 -15.79 0.48
C LEU A 504 3.24 -15.01 -0.48
N ALA A 505 4.17 -15.71 -1.12
CA ALA A 505 5.03 -15.13 -2.15
C ALA A 505 4.22 -14.61 -3.35
N VAL A 506 3.19 -15.33 -3.79
CA VAL A 506 2.29 -14.91 -4.87
C VAL A 506 1.56 -13.61 -4.49
N HIS A 507 0.95 -13.55 -3.33
CA HIS A 507 0.21 -12.37 -2.86
C HIS A 507 1.14 -11.16 -2.67
N MET A 508 2.33 -11.35 -2.14
CA MET A 508 3.37 -10.32 -2.08
C MET A 508 3.80 -9.86 -3.48
N PHE A 509 3.98 -10.78 -4.42
CA PHE A 509 4.38 -10.49 -5.79
C PHE A 509 3.36 -9.59 -6.51
N ILE A 510 2.08 -9.91 -6.45
CA ILE A 510 1.04 -9.09 -7.09
C ILE A 510 0.90 -7.71 -6.44
N MET A 511 1.10 -7.61 -5.11
CA MET A 511 1.11 -6.34 -4.41
C MET A 511 2.28 -5.45 -4.89
N TYR A 512 3.48 -6.00 -4.98
CA TYR A 512 4.67 -5.28 -5.44
C TYR A 512 4.51 -4.81 -6.89
N TRP A 513 4.11 -5.69 -7.80
CA TRP A 513 3.94 -5.34 -9.20
C TRP A 513 2.79 -4.35 -9.45
N GLY A 514 1.72 -4.40 -8.67
CA GLY A 514 0.67 -3.38 -8.68
C GLY A 514 1.21 -1.99 -8.29
N MET A 515 2.18 -1.95 -7.36
CA MET A 515 2.78 -0.69 -6.90
C MET A 515 3.85 -0.11 -7.83
N VAL A 516 4.44 -0.90 -8.71
CA VAL A 516 5.45 -0.45 -9.67
C VAL A 516 4.92 0.72 -10.52
N SER A 517 3.62 0.75 -10.80
CA SER A 517 2.95 1.83 -11.53
C SER A 517 3.05 3.21 -10.86
N PHE A 518 3.28 3.28 -9.53
CA PHE A 518 3.41 4.55 -8.79
C PHE A 518 4.69 5.32 -9.11
N ILE A 519 5.74 4.63 -9.55
CA ILE A 519 7.02 5.23 -9.94
C ILE A 519 7.32 5.13 -11.43
N THR A 520 6.44 4.49 -12.22
CA THR A 520 6.67 4.18 -13.63
C THR A 520 5.74 5.00 -14.53
N PRO A 521 6.26 5.86 -15.44
CA PRO A 521 5.45 6.47 -16.49
C PRO A 521 4.69 5.43 -17.34
N PRO A 522 3.51 5.75 -17.88
CA PRO A 522 2.95 7.10 -18.02
C PRO A 522 2.15 7.62 -16.82
N VAL A 523 1.81 6.79 -15.83
CA VAL A 523 0.95 7.17 -14.70
C VAL A 523 1.76 7.72 -13.52
N ALA A 524 2.75 7.00 -13.01
CA ALA A 524 3.76 7.41 -12.04
C ALA A 524 3.24 8.35 -10.92
N LEU A 525 2.11 8.04 -10.27
CA LEU A 525 1.39 8.94 -9.35
C LEU A 525 2.29 9.52 -8.26
N ALA A 526 3.13 8.69 -7.64
CA ALA A 526 4.06 9.14 -6.60
C ALA A 526 5.13 10.10 -7.16
N ALA A 527 5.67 9.77 -8.34
CA ALA A 527 6.66 10.61 -8.99
C ALA A 527 6.07 11.94 -9.45
N PHE A 528 4.82 11.96 -9.90
CA PHE A 528 4.13 13.17 -10.32
C PHE A 528 3.79 14.07 -9.11
N ALA A 529 3.34 13.48 -8.00
CA ALA A 529 3.15 14.23 -6.76
C ALA A 529 4.48 14.84 -6.25
N ALA A 530 5.56 14.06 -6.26
CA ALA A 530 6.88 14.53 -5.88
C ALA A 530 7.43 15.61 -6.84
N ALA A 531 7.14 15.49 -8.15
CA ALA A 531 7.53 16.48 -9.15
C ALA A 531 6.87 17.83 -8.91
N SER A 532 5.61 17.86 -8.47
CA SER A 532 4.91 19.10 -8.11
C SER A 532 5.60 19.82 -6.95
N VAL A 533 5.96 19.09 -5.90
CA VAL A 533 6.71 19.63 -4.74
C VAL A 533 8.12 20.08 -5.15
N ALA A 534 8.79 19.29 -6.00
CA ALA A 534 10.13 19.59 -6.49
C ALA A 534 10.16 20.76 -7.51
N ARG A 535 9.01 21.11 -8.09
CA ARG A 535 8.87 21.98 -9.27
C ARG A 535 9.72 21.47 -10.43
N ALA A 536 9.56 20.20 -10.77
CA ALA A 536 10.29 19.47 -11.79
C ALA A 536 9.35 18.94 -12.88
N ASN A 537 9.92 18.50 -14.01
CA ASN A 537 9.15 17.83 -15.04
C ASN A 537 8.67 16.45 -14.52
N PRO A 538 7.36 16.14 -14.56
CA PRO A 538 6.82 14.88 -14.04
C PRO A 538 7.38 13.63 -14.73
N ILE A 539 7.52 13.65 -16.05
CA ILE A 539 8.03 12.49 -16.82
C ILE A 539 9.52 12.26 -16.51
N ASP A 540 10.34 13.32 -16.46
CA ASP A 540 11.74 13.17 -16.06
C ASP A 540 11.88 12.65 -14.63
N THR A 541 11.04 13.14 -13.71
CA THR A 541 10.98 12.62 -12.33
C THR A 541 10.63 11.14 -12.31
N GLY A 542 9.65 10.70 -13.10
CA GLY A 542 9.28 9.29 -13.23
C GLY A 542 10.39 8.42 -13.78
N LEU A 543 11.09 8.88 -14.84
CA LEU A 543 12.23 8.16 -15.43
C LEU A 543 13.40 8.04 -14.44
N GLN A 544 13.67 9.10 -13.65
CA GLN A 544 14.66 9.03 -12.57
C GLN A 544 14.20 8.07 -11.46
N ALA A 545 12.90 8.06 -11.13
CA ALA A 545 12.35 7.16 -10.13
C ALA A 545 12.47 5.68 -10.56
N MET A 546 12.21 5.35 -11.82
CA MET A 546 12.45 4.00 -12.37
C MET A 546 13.91 3.58 -12.20
N LYS A 547 14.86 4.48 -12.44
CA LYS A 547 16.29 4.18 -12.30
C LYS A 547 16.69 3.97 -10.84
N ILE A 548 16.27 4.85 -9.94
CA ILE A 548 16.61 4.79 -8.50
C ILE A 548 15.91 3.62 -7.83
N GLY A 549 14.61 3.42 -8.12
CA GLY A 549 13.80 2.34 -7.58
C GLY A 549 13.90 1.02 -8.35
N SER A 550 14.86 0.85 -9.26
CA SER A 550 14.94 -0.26 -10.21
C SER A 550 14.79 -1.65 -9.60
N ILE A 551 15.24 -1.83 -8.37
CA ILE A 551 15.19 -3.14 -7.71
C ILE A 551 13.75 -3.62 -7.43
N ILE A 552 12.75 -2.72 -7.37
CA ILE A 552 11.35 -3.09 -7.16
C ILE A 552 10.77 -3.96 -8.27
N TYR A 553 11.37 -3.91 -9.47
CA TYR A 553 10.97 -4.75 -10.62
C TYR A 553 11.51 -6.17 -10.49
N PHE A 554 12.60 -6.37 -9.77
CA PHE A 554 13.33 -7.65 -9.70
C PHE A 554 13.06 -8.38 -8.39
N VAL A 555 13.02 -7.69 -7.24
CA VAL A 555 12.81 -8.32 -5.93
C VAL A 555 11.56 -9.21 -5.88
N PRO A 556 10.39 -8.82 -6.46
CA PRO A 556 9.24 -9.71 -6.51
C PRO A 556 9.49 -11.00 -7.27
N CYS A 557 10.26 -10.94 -8.34
CA CYS A 557 10.61 -12.14 -9.09
C CYS A 557 11.56 -13.06 -8.28
N PHE A 558 12.40 -12.48 -7.43
CA PHE A 558 13.31 -13.28 -6.60
C PHE A 558 12.56 -14.05 -5.52
N PHE A 559 11.66 -13.40 -4.79
CA PHE A 559 10.95 -14.09 -3.70
C PHE A 559 9.82 -15.01 -4.20
N ILE A 560 9.18 -14.76 -5.36
CA ILE A 560 8.20 -15.71 -5.91
C ILE A 560 8.86 -16.99 -6.42
N LEU A 561 10.11 -16.90 -6.92
CA LEU A 561 10.89 -18.04 -7.35
C LEU A 561 11.58 -18.76 -6.18
N ASN A 562 11.83 -18.04 -5.09
CA ASN A 562 12.41 -18.60 -3.87
C ASN A 562 11.72 -18.02 -2.63
N PRO A 563 10.72 -18.71 -2.10
CA PRO A 563 9.95 -18.28 -0.95
C PRO A 563 10.76 -18.11 0.35
N SER A 564 12.01 -18.60 0.42
CA SER A 564 12.87 -18.34 1.59
C SER A 564 13.07 -16.83 1.85
N LEU A 565 13.05 -15.99 0.80
CA LEU A 565 13.12 -14.53 0.92
C LEU A 565 11.85 -13.87 1.50
N VAL A 566 10.78 -14.63 1.65
CA VAL A 566 9.59 -14.24 2.42
C VAL A 566 9.42 -15.11 3.67
N LEU A 567 10.53 -15.66 4.16
CA LEU A 567 10.63 -16.49 5.36
C LEU A 567 9.81 -17.79 5.30
N GLN A 568 9.60 -18.33 4.09
CA GLN A 568 9.03 -19.64 3.87
C GLN A 568 10.14 -20.64 3.58
N GLY A 569 10.34 -21.64 4.44
CA GLY A 569 11.38 -22.66 4.30
C GLY A 569 12.42 -22.65 5.42
N GLU A 570 13.61 -23.20 5.13
CA GLU A 570 14.67 -23.36 6.13
C GLU A 570 15.42 -22.03 6.40
N PHE A 571 15.77 -21.78 7.66
CA PHE A 571 16.47 -20.56 8.06
C PHE A 571 17.87 -20.41 7.39
N LEU A 572 18.56 -21.52 7.14
CA LEU A 572 19.86 -21.48 6.47
C LEU A 572 19.73 -21.01 5.03
N ASP A 573 18.71 -21.49 4.31
CA ASP A 573 18.42 -21.06 2.94
C ASP A 573 18.08 -19.56 2.88
N PHE A 574 17.30 -19.08 3.85
CA PHE A 574 17.04 -17.66 3.99
C PHE A 574 18.33 -16.85 4.13
N VAL A 575 19.23 -17.22 5.05
CA VAL A 575 20.49 -16.50 5.29
C VAL A 575 21.35 -16.47 4.03
N LEU A 576 21.48 -17.60 3.33
CA LEU A 576 22.27 -17.69 2.11
C LEU A 576 21.70 -16.83 0.99
N HIS A 577 20.39 -16.94 0.71
CA HIS A 577 19.74 -16.18 -0.35
C HIS A 577 19.63 -14.67 -0.05
N PHE A 578 19.44 -14.32 1.22
CA PHE A 578 19.47 -12.92 1.64
C PHE A 578 20.86 -12.30 1.46
N ALA A 579 21.93 -13.03 1.83
CA ALA A 579 23.30 -12.56 1.65
C ALA A 579 23.67 -12.40 0.16
N THR A 580 23.31 -13.38 -0.69
CA THR A 580 23.55 -13.30 -2.14
C THR A 580 22.72 -12.17 -2.78
N ALA A 581 21.47 -11.96 -2.34
CA ALA A 581 20.64 -10.83 -2.80
C ALA A 581 21.27 -9.47 -2.44
N LEU A 582 21.80 -9.30 -1.23
CA LEU A 582 22.51 -8.07 -0.84
C LEU A 582 23.73 -7.80 -1.72
N ILE A 583 24.55 -8.83 -2.00
CA ILE A 583 25.72 -8.72 -2.90
C ILE A 583 25.23 -8.34 -4.31
N GLY A 584 24.22 -9.03 -4.80
CA GLY A 584 23.63 -8.77 -6.11
C GLY A 584 23.13 -7.34 -6.25
N ILE A 585 22.40 -6.83 -5.25
CA ILE A 585 21.91 -5.44 -5.21
C ILE A 585 23.07 -4.43 -5.28
N VAL A 586 24.15 -4.64 -4.53
CA VAL A 586 25.32 -3.75 -4.58
C VAL A 586 25.91 -3.70 -5.99
N LEU A 587 26.04 -4.85 -6.66
CA LEU A 587 26.56 -4.91 -8.03
C LEU A 587 25.63 -4.24 -9.04
N VAL A 588 24.33 -4.48 -8.94
CA VAL A 588 23.32 -3.81 -9.80
C VAL A 588 23.39 -2.30 -9.60
N CYS A 589 23.40 -1.81 -8.36
CA CYS A 589 23.51 -0.38 -8.04
C CYS A 589 24.81 0.21 -8.58
N ALA A 590 25.93 -0.51 -8.45
CA ALA A 590 27.23 -0.08 -8.98
C ALA A 590 27.21 0.05 -10.51
N GLY A 591 26.63 -0.91 -11.21
CA GLY A 591 26.47 -0.88 -12.66
C GLY A 591 25.56 0.26 -13.13
N LEU A 592 24.40 0.45 -12.46
CA LEU A 592 23.44 1.51 -12.80
C LEU A 592 23.99 2.91 -12.55
N GLN A 593 24.68 3.14 -11.43
CA GLN A 593 25.24 4.46 -11.10
C GLN A 593 26.62 4.70 -11.73
N GLY A 594 27.30 3.63 -12.16
CA GLY A 594 28.65 3.75 -12.74
C GLY A 594 29.71 4.16 -11.71
N TYR A 595 29.54 3.71 -10.45
CA TYR A 595 30.45 4.02 -9.33
C TYR A 595 30.49 2.85 -8.33
N ILE A 596 31.65 2.56 -7.81
CA ILE A 596 31.85 1.54 -6.76
C ILE A 596 32.58 2.17 -5.58
N GLY A 597 32.07 2.03 -4.38
CA GLY A 597 32.47 2.76 -3.18
C GLY A 597 33.97 2.89 -2.89
N ARG A 598 34.74 1.81 -3.03
CA ARG A 598 36.20 1.80 -2.81
C ARG A 598 37.02 1.88 -4.10
N ILE A 599 36.42 1.58 -5.26
CA ILE A 599 37.08 1.57 -6.57
C ILE A 599 36.97 2.95 -7.22
N GLY A 600 35.82 3.62 -7.11
CA GLY A 600 35.60 4.95 -7.67
C GLY A 600 34.71 4.95 -8.91
N ASP A 601 34.88 5.98 -9.76
CA ASP A 601 34.07 6.22 -10.94
C ASP A 601 34.47 5.31 -12.11
N LEU A 602 33.53 4.55 -12.64
CA LEU A 602 33.71 3.60 -13.75
C LEU A 602 33.96 4.30 -15.10
N ARG A 603 33.69 5.62 -15.22
CA ARG A 603 34.09 6.41 -16.40
C ARG A 603 35.59 6.32 -16.67
N ARG A 604 36.39 6.10 -15.63
CA ARG A 604 37.84 5.90 -15.77
C ARG A 604 38.23 4.67 -16.60
N CYS A 605 37.31 3.72 -16.78
CA CYS A 605 37.52 2.56 -17.63
C CYS A 605 37.50 2.88 -19.14
N GLY A 606 37.15 4.12 -19.53
CA GLY A 606 37.12 4.54 -20.92
C GLY A 606 36.15 3.68 -21.75
N GLY A 607 36.65 3.09 -22.85
CA GLY A 607 35.83 2.22 -23.72
C GLY A 607 35.26 0.97 -23.05
N PHE A 608 35.80 0.55 -21.91
CA PHE A 608 35.29 -0.59 -21.13
C PHE A 608 34.20 -0.20 -20.12
N GLU A 609 33.80 1.07 -19.98
CA GLU A 609 32.78 1.51 -19.03
C GLU A 609 31.47 0.70 -19.19
N TRP A 610 30.89 0.69 -20.39
CA TRP A 610 29.62 0.02 -20.64
C TRP A 610 29.65 -1.49 -20.49
N PRO A 611 30.67 -2.23 -21.04
CA PRO A 611 30.83 -3.66 -20.77
C PRO A 611 30.95 -4.00 -19.27
N VAL A 612 31.74 -3.23 -18.53
CA VAL A 612 31.92 -3.42 -17.08
C VAL A 612 30.56 -3.20 -16.34
N ARG A 613 29.85 -2.11 -16.67
CA ARG A 613 28.55 -1.82 -16.08
C ARG A 613 27.52 -2.91 -16.38
N ALA A 614 27.45 -3.36 -17.64
CA ALA A 614 26.54 -4.43 -18.04
C ALA A 614 26.87 -5.75 -17.34
N ALA A 615 28.15 -6.11 -17.24
CA ALA A 615 28.60 -7.32 -16.52
C ALA A 615 28.26 -7.25 -15.01
N LEU A 616 28.41 -6.08 -14.38
CA LEU A 616 28.02 -5.88 -12.98
C LEU A 616 26.51 -6.00 -12.78
N ILE A 617 25.69 -5.44 -13.70
CA ILE A 617 24.22 -5.54 -13.60
C ILE A 617 23.79 -7.01 -13.80
N LEU A 618 24.26 -7.67 -14.85
CA LEU A 618 23.91 -9.07 -15.13
C LEU A 618 24.42 -10.01 -14.04
N GLY A 619 25.67 -9.85 -13.61
CA GLY A 619 26.25 -10.64 -12.52
C GLY A 619 25.50 -10.39 -11.20
N GLY A 620 25.10 -9.16 -10.92
CA GLY A 620 24.30 -8.80 -9.74
C GLY A 620 22.91 -9.43 -9.78
N LEU A 621 22.23 -9.42 -10.93
CA LEU A 621 20.93 -10.08 -11.08
C LEU A 621 21.05 -11.60 -10.92
N LEU A 622 22.13 -12.22 -11.44
CA LEU A 622 22.38 -13.66 -11.24
C LEU A 622 22.71 -14.02 -9.78
N PHE A 623 23.38 -13.13 -9.03
CA PHE A 623 23.59 -13.32 -7.59
C PHE A 623 22.28 -13.26 -6.80
N ALA A 624 21.41 -12.34 -7.17
CA ALA A 624 20.14 -12.12 -6.47
C ALA A 624 19.05 -13.11 -6.90
N ALA A 625 19.15 -13.64 -8.12
CA ALA A 625 18.20 -14.63 -8.61
C ALA A 625 18.43 -15.98 -7.94
N PRO A 626 17.38 -16.59 -7.37
CA PRO A 626 17.49 -17.92 -6.78
C PRO A 626 17.69 -18.96 -7.87
N GLY A 627 18.63 -19.85 -7.66
CA GLY A 627 18.80 -21.02 -8.51
C GLY A 627 18.02 -22.23 -7.98
N GLY A 628 17.76 -23.21 -8.85
CA GLY A 628 16.97 -24.41 -8.50
C GLY A 628 15.45 -24.18 -8.57
N GLY A 629 14.66 -25.16 -8.16
CA GLY A 629 13.21 -25.12 -8.28
C GLY A 629 12.74 -24.95 -9.72
N LEU A 630 12.11 -23.82 -10.03
CA LEU A 630 11.60 -23.49 -11.38
C LEU A 630 12.69 -23.01 -12.35
N MET A 631 13.88 -22.69 -11.87
CA MET A 631 14.98 -22.21 -12.69
C MET A 631 15.78 -23.37 -13.26
N PRO A 632 16.24 -23.29 -14.53
CA PRO A 632 16.99 -24.38 -15.17
C PRO A 632 18.40 -24.60 -14.58
N LEU A 633 18.91 -23.63 -13.82
CA LEU A 633 20.24 -23.66 -13.22
C LEU A 633 20.13 -23.81 -11.69
N SER A 634 21.02 -24.60 -11.10
CA SER A 634 21.12 -24.72 -9.64
C SER A 634 21.65 -23.42 -9.00
N SER A 635 21.40 -23.22 -7.71
CA SER A 635 21.90 -22.06 -6.95
C SER A 635 23.42 -21.91 -7.05
N PHE A 636 24.15 -23.04 -7.05
CA PHE A 636 25.58 -23.04 -7.24
C PHE A 636 26.01 -22.59 -8.66
N GLN A 637 25.31 -23.06 -9.70
CA GLN A 637 25.59 -22.64 -11.08
C GLN A 637 25.29 -21.17 -11.32
N MET A 638 24.17 -20.65 -10.76
CA MET A 638 23.83 -19.23 -10.80
C MET A 638 24.89 -18.38 -10.13
N THR A 639 25.32 -18.76 -8.93
CA THR A 639 26.38 -18.07 -8.18
C THR A 639 27.72 -18.14 -8.93
N ALA A 640 28.07 -19.27 -9.50
CA ALA A 640 29.30 -19.44 -10.29
C ALA A 640 29.29 -18.55 -11.54
N ALA A 641 28.17 -18.49 -12.27
CA ALA A 641 28.00 -17.61 -13.42
C ALA A 641 28.03 -16.10 -13.01
N ALA A 642 27.44 -15.76 -11.90
CA ALA A 642 27.48 -14.41 -11.32
C ALA A 642 28.93 -13.99 -10.98
N VAL A 643 29.69 -14.87 -10.35
CA VAL A 643 31.11 -14.66 -10.04
C VAL A 643 31.92 -14.51 -11.32
N ALA A 644 31.73 -15.42 -12.29
CA ALA A 644 32.45 -15.40 -13.58
C ALA A 644 32.23 -14.09 -14.36
N LEU A 645 31.06 -13.46 -14.24
CA LEU A 645 30.75 -12.17 -14.87
C LEU A 645 31.25 -10.97 -14.06
N SER A 646 31.03 -10.98 -12.75
CA SER A 646 31.29 -9.82 -11.90
C SER A 646 32.77 -9.67 -11.48
N LEU A 647 33.51 -10.76 -11.22
CA LEU A 647 34.91 -10.67 -10.82
C LEU A 647 35.82 -10.06 -11.88
N PRO A 648 35.78 -10.44 -13.18
CA PRO A 648 36.57 -9.79 -14.20
C PRO A 648 36.19 -8.29 -14.36
N ALA A 649 34.91 -7.97 -14.27
CA ALA A 649 34.42 -6.57 -14.33
C ALA A 649 34.99 -5.74 -13.17
N LEU A 650 34.98 -6.28 -11.96
CA LEU A 650 35.56 -5.63 -10.78
C LEU A 650 37.07 -5.49 -10.89
N ALA A 651 37.77 -6.51 -11.41
CA ALA A 651 39.24 -6.48 -11.65
C ALA A 651 39.61 -5.40 -12.67
N VAL A 652 38.89 -5.31 -13.79
CA VAL A 652 39.06 -4.24 -14.79
C VAL A 652 38.83 -2.87 -14.14
N ALA A 653 37.72 -2.71 -13.44
CA ALA A 653 37.42 -1.45 -12.75
C ALA A 653 38.53 -1.04 -11.76
N TRP A 654 39.06 -1.98 -10.99
CA TRP A 654 40.12 -1.75 -10.02
C TRP A 654 41.46 -1.38 -10.67
N ILE A 655 41.84 -2.03 -11.77
CA ILE A 655 43.08 -1.74 -12.54
C ILE A 655 43.00 -0.29 -13.08
N TYR A 656 41.87 0.09 -13.66
CA TYR A 656 41.68 1.44 -14.23
C TYR A 656 41.54 2.53 -13.15
N ALA A 657 41.00 2.22 -11.97
CA ALA A 657 40.92 3.15 -10.85
C ALA A 657 42.30 3.61 -10.35
N ARG A 658 43.32 2.77 -10.48
CA ARG A 658 44.71 3.06 -10.06
C ARG A 658 45.53 3.81 -11.08
N ARG A 659 45.04 3.96 -12.32
CA ARG A 659 45.72 4.81 -13.33
C ARG A 659 45.59 6.28 -12.93
N PRO A 660 46.68 7.08 -12.98
CA PRO A 660 46.58 8.50 -12.78
C PRO A 660 45.55 9.06 -13.78
N ALA A 661 44.75 10.01 -13.34
CA ALA A 661 43.80 10.66 -14.23
C ALA A 661 44.62 11.30 -15.38
N VAL A 662 44.42 10.81 -16.59
CA VAL A 662 44.96 11.50 -17.78
C VAL A 662 44.25 12.84 -17.84
N ALA A 663 44.99 13.92 -17.63
CA ALA A 663 44.53 15.31 -17.56
C ALA A 663 43.84 15.73 -18.86
#